data_6db8ef4a830cfaa7bb54c57146e0108d
#
_entry.id   6db8ef4a830cfaa7bb54c57146e0108d
#
_cell.length_a   1.000
_cell.length_b   1.000
_cell.length_c   1.000
_cell.angle_alpha   90.00
_cell.angle_beta   90.00
_cell.angle_gamma   90.00
#
_symmetry.space_group_name_H-M   'P 1'
#
loop_
_entity.id
_entity.type
_entity.pdbx_description
1 polymer ?
#
loop_
_entity_poly.entity_id
_entity_poly.type
_entity_poly.pdbx_seq_one_letter_code
_entity_poly.pdbx_strand_id
1 'polypeptide(L)'
;MGDEDLSTIISAVSNSENELTFTESQIEYLRTEFERQRRWIGTLSAREKAALNELEATKNSVSYKVGRFLTWPLRRLQKLFSSKKYGIYHFVEEQSAGSETSELFASSSLITPDLLPEAGQKNNSDLLVEEILLAIRRNLLSVNGARDLILDSSFDMSDDDLFEALNRIMNHMNYVGEYRPTIRNLYVASLRALSSRDDKLAIDFGENWLDKVIDTRANRTLIQLHARNGNFKRPMEILKSMPRDNWRREQTKRFVTASRLLESGLKCNYPANRRINSNDKSIFYHAAQSMPHSTSGYSIRTHGLVDSVQKSGWDILVHLRHGYPLDRNDFTGTSIRTEEVVDGITYLFNPTSKTNLIPYTDVFNFSSLEKYQENSVRAIMKKSEDTKPAIIHSASNFVVGLAGAEAAKRLGVPSIYEIRGFWHLTQATKRLGYENSDHYKLSERLEILTAKKSDYVFTITKALKQILVDNGVEESKISVLPNAVDPERFEPVKRDIELEKELGFEGKIVIGYIGSFVEYEGLDLLLEAASELKKELGDIFHILLVGDGSVYEKLWRMSRFLAIEDIVTFTGRVPYEQVDRYYSLIDVVALPRLGLRVCELVSPLKPFEAMATGKVLVTSDVEALSEIVEDGVTGLLHRKDDSSHLAEKLKLV
;
A
#
# COMPACT_ATOMS: atom_id res chain seq x y z
N MET A 1 20.02 19.55 -25.40
CA MET A 1 19.39 20.87 -25.39
C MET A 1 20.28 21.74 -24.53
N GLY A 2 20.83 22.82 -25.09
CA GLY A 2 21.73 23.73 -24.40
C GLY A 2 20.98 24.85 -23.67
N ASP A 3 21.72 25.69 -22.93
CA ASP A 3 21.17 26.85 -22.19
C ASP A 3 20.41 27.84 -23.11
N GLU A 4 20.71 27.86 -24.41
CA GLU A 4 19.99 28.64 -25.41
C GLU A 4 18.52 28.19 -25.61
N ASP A 5 18.22 26.90 -25.47
CA ASP A 5 16.85 26.36 -25.65
C ASP A 5 15.91 26.78 -24.52
N LEU A 6 16.43 26.90 -23.28
CA LEU A 6 15.61 27.28 -22.12
C LEU A 6 15.28 28.77 -22.13
N SER A 7 16.24 29.61 -22.53
CA SER A 7 16.03 31.06 -22.68
C SER A 7 15.02 31.39 -23.78
N THR A 8 15.02 30.60 -24.84
CA THR A 8 14.08 30.71 -25.97
C THR A 8 12.67 30.30 -25.58
N ILE A 9 12.52 29.24 -24.76
CA ILE A 9 11.21 28.78 -24.22
C ILE A 9 10.66 29.80 -23.23
N ILE A 10 11.48 30.31 -22.31
CA ILE A 10 11.07 31.35 -21.33
C ILE A 10 10.68 32.64 -22.06
N SER A 11 11.41 33.03 -23.11
CA SER A 11 11.10 34.19 -23.94
C SER A 11 9.81 33.99 -24.76
N ALA A 12 9.54 32.78 -25.25
CA ALA A 12 8.32 32.47 -25.97
C ALA A 12 7.08 32.46 -25.06
N VAL A 13 7.22 32.03 -23.80
CA VAL A 13 6.14 32.04 -22.80
C VAL A 13 5.87 33.47 -22.29
N SER A 14 6.90 34.31 -22.17
CA SER A 14 6.77 35.74 -21.76
C SER A 14 6.14 36.64 -22.82
N ASN A 15 6.15 36.22 -24.08
CA ASN A 15 5.59 36.96 -25.20
C ASN A 15 4.15 36.60 -25.58
N SER A 16 3.53 35.62 -24.88
CA SER A 16 2.09 35.36 -25.02
C SER A 16 1.31 36.35 -24.15
N GLU A 17 0.39 37.11 -24.77
CA GLU A 17 -0.41 38.18 -24.16
C GLU A 17 -1.42 37.77 -23.08
N ASN A 18 -1.13 36.73 -22.28
CA ASN A 18 -1.87 36.40 -21.08
C ASN A 18 -0.92 36.42 -19.89
N GLU A 19 -1.16 37.35 -18.95
CA GLU A 19 -0.40 37.65 -17.75
C GLU A 19 -0.14 36.44 -16.85
N LEU A 20 0.88 35.65 -17.18
CA LEU A 20 1.56 34.74 -16.24
C LEU A 20 2.95 35.32 -15.96
N THR A 21 3.01 36.32 -15.07
CA THR A 21 4.28 36.82 -14.52
C THR A 21 4.80 35.83 -13.48
N PHE A 22 5.75 34.98 -13.88
CA PHE A 22 6.51 34.19 -12.92
C PHE A 22 7.42 35.09 -12.09
N THR A 23 7.40 34.93 -10.78
CA THR A 23 8.34 35.61 -9.90
C THR A 23 9.76 35.05 -10.12
N GLU A 24 10.80 35.84 -9.83
CA GLU A 24 12.21 35.38 -9.94
C GLU A 24 12.45 34.08 -9.17
N SER A 25 11.82 33.89 -8.00
CA SER A 25 11.89 32.66 -7.21
C SER A 25 11.24 31.45 -7.91
N GLN A 26 10.17 31.64 -8.67
CA GLN A 26 9.55 30.57 -9.45
C GLN A 26 10.40 30.17 -10.66
N ILE A 27 11.07 31.12 -11.29
CA ILE A 27 12.01 30.87 -12.40
C ILE A 27 13.25 30.13 -11.89
N GLU A 28 13.81 30.51 -10.76
CA GLU A 28 14.95 29.85 -10.12
C GLU A 28 14.59 28.42 -9.67
N TYR A 29 13.37 28.23 -9.17
CA TYR A 29 12.84 26.90 -8.85
C TYR A 29 12.77 26.00 -10.10
N LEU A 30 12.21 26.49 -11.20
CA LEU A 30 12.13 25.72 -12.45
C LEU A 30 13.52 25.36 -13.00
N ARG A 31 14.50 26.28 -12.89
CA ARG A 31 15.90 26.00 -13.25
C ARG A 31 16.51 24.91 -12.37
N THR A 32 16.34 25.00 -11.06
CA THR A 32 16.89 24.04 -10.10
C THR A 32 16.30 22.64 -10.30
N GLU A 33 14.99 22.57 -10.54
CA GLU A 33 14.30 21.28 -10.77
C GLU A 33 14.70 20.66 -12.13
N PHE A 34 14.89 21.47 -13.16
CA PHE A 34 15.39 21.03 -14.45
C PHE A 34 16.83 20.48 -14.37
N GLU A 35 17.71 21.14 -13.61
CA GLU A 35 19.07 20.69 -13.36
C GLU A 35 19.11 19.40 -12.52
N ARG A 36 18.21 19.27 -11.57
CA ARG A 36 18.04 18.07 -10.75
C ARG A 36 17.56 16.88 -11.59
N GLN A 37 16.56 17.09 -12.44
CA GLN A 37 16.09 16.06 -13.39
C GLN A 37 17.19 15.68 -14.39
N ARG A 38 17.97 16.63 -14.86
CA ARG A 38 19.12 16.41 -15.75
C ARG A 38 20.21 15.55 -15.09
N ARG A 39 20.53 15.82 -13.82
CA ARG A 39 21.46 14.99 -13.01
C ARG A 39 20.91 13.59 -12.75
N TRP A 40 19.61 13.47 -12.49
CA TRP A 40 18.96 12.17 -12.28
C TRP A 40 18.93 11.34 -13.57
N ILE A 41 18.64 11.95 -14.72
CA ILE A 41 18.73 11.31 -16.05
C ILE A 41 20.17 10.89 -16.36
N GLY A 42 21.16 11.71 -15.99
CA GLY A 42 22.58 11.38 -16.14
C GLY A 42 23.01 10.17 -15.29
N THR A 43 22.50 10.07 -14.05
CA THR A 43 22.75 8.91 -13.17
C THR A 43 22.02 7.64 -13.63
N LEU A 44 20.84 7.76 -14.21
CA LEU A 44 20.14 6.63 -14.83
C LEU A 44 20.87 6.13 -16.07
N SER A 45 21.35 7.04 -16.94
CA SER A 45 22.13 6.69 -18.13
C SER A 45 23.47 6.02 -17.77
N ALA A 46 24.13 6.45 -16.70
CA ALA A 46 25.35 5.82 -16.21
C ALA A 46 25.09 4.42 -15.61
N ARG A 47 24.01 4.25 -14.87
CA ARG A 47 23.57 2.94 -14.33
C ARG A 47 23.11 1.99 -15.42
N GLU A 48 22.44 2.50 -16.45
CA GLU A 48 22.02 1.73 -17.62
C GLU A 48 23.24 1.27 -18.43
N LYS A 49 24.26 2.13 -18.60
CA LYS A 49 25.50 1.79 -19.28
C LYS A 49 26.34 0.76 -18.51
N ALA A 50 26.34 0.83 -17.17
CA ALA A 50 26.95 -0.17 -16.30
C ALA A 50 26.20 -1.52 -16.38
N ALA A 51 24.86 -1.51 -16.36
CA ALA A 51 24.03 -2.70 -16.50
C ALA A 51 24.14 -3.33 -17.91
N LEU A 52 24.27 -2.52 -18.96
CA LEU A 52 24.52 -3.00 -20.32
C LEU A 52 25.90 -3.65 -20.47
N ASN A 53 26.93 -3.11 -19.81
CA ASN A 53 28.26 -3.72 -19.79
C ASN A 53 28.26 -5.04 -19.00
N GLU A 54 27.52 -5.15 -17.90
CA GLU A 54 27.31 -6.40 -17.18
C GLU A 54 26.50 -7.42 -17.99
N LEU A 55 25.51 -6.95 -18.75
CA LEU A 55 24.70 -7.79 -19.64
C LEU A 55 25.51 -8.30 -20.84
N GLU A 56 26.42 -7.51 -21.39
CA GLU A 56 27.35 -7.96 -22.43
C GLU A 56 28.37 -9.01 -21.94
N ALA A 57 28.80 -8.90 -20.70
CA ALA A 57 29.61 -9.92 -20.05
C ALA A 57 28.85 -11.24 -19.78
N THR A 58 27.51 -11.18 -19.66
CA THR A 58 26.62 -12.32 -19.35
C THR A 58 25.95 -12.92 -20.61
N LYS A 59 26.13 -12.33 -21.78
CA LYS A 59 25.45 -12.70 -23.05
C LYS A 59 25.72 -14.12 -23.57
N ASN A 60 26.57 -14.88 -22.90
CA ASN A 60 26.84 -16.26 -23.32
C ASN A 60 25.99 -17.33 -22.61
N SER A 61 25.02 -17.00 -21.75
CA SER A 61 24.29 -18.05 -21.00
C SER A 61 22.82 -17.86 -20.65
N VAL A 62 22.08 -16.80 -21.00
CA VAL A 62 20.64 -16.71 -20.64
C VAL A 62 19.79 -16.06 -21.74
N SER A 63 18.86 -16.86 -22.28
CA SER A 63 17.99 -16.52 -23.39
C SER A 63 16.81 -15.59 -23.03
N TYR A 64 16.53 -14.71 -23.95
CA TYR A 64 15.24 -14.14 -24.45
C TYR A 64 14.09 -13.73 -23.52
N LYS A 65 14.00 -14.15 -22.26
CA LYS A 65 12.88 -13.79 -21.36
C LYS A 65 13.10 -12.50 -20.55
N VAL A 66 14.33 -12.03 -20.42
CA VAL A 66 14.73 -10.84 -19.65
C VAL A 66 14.49 -9.53 -20.42
N GLY A 67 14.54 -9.55 -21.75
CA GLY A 67 14.38 -8.36 -22.59
C GLY A 67 13.02 -7.66 -22.49
N ARG A 68 11.95 -8.34 -22.07
CA ARG A 68 10.60 -7.77 -21.95
C ARG A 68 10.39 -6.95 -20.67
N PHE A 69 11.15 -7.24 -19.63
CA PHE A 69 11.01 -6.56 -18.33
C PHE A 69 11.84 -5.27 -18.22
N LEU A 70 12.99 -5.22 -18.93
CA LEU A 70 13.88 -4.05 -18.92
C LEU A 70 13.47 -2.93 -19.89
N THR A 71 12.64 -3.23 -20.89
CA THR A 71 12.17 -2.22 -21.87
C THR A 71 10.92 -1.45 -21.42
N TRP A 72 10.26 -1.85 -20.35
CA TRP A 72 9.05 -1.19 -19.86
C TRP A 72 9.28 0.24 -19.32
N PRO A 73 10.34 0.55 -18.54
CA PRO A 73 10.63 1.93 -18.11
C PRO A 73 11.05 2.83 -19.28
N LEU A 74 11.84 2.31 -20.23
CA LEU A 74 12.30 3.07 -21.40
C LEU A 74 11.18 3.42 -22.38
N ARG A 75 10.20 2.53 -22.57
CA ARG A 75 9.01 2.82 -23.36
C ARG A 75 8.11 3.87 -22.70
N ARG A 76 8.10 3.96 -21.38
CA ARG A 76 7.37 4.98 -20.63
C ARG A 76 8.04 6.35 -20.75
N LEU A 77 9.37 6.41 -20.74
CA LEU A 77 10.15 7.63 -20.98
C LEU A 77 10.06 8.10 -22.43
N GLN A 78 10.15 7.19 -23.41
CA GLN A 78 9.94 7.54 -24.82
C GLN A 78 8.54 8.08 -25.11
N LYS A 79 7.50 7.58 -24.43
CA LYS A 79 6.13 8.13 -24.55
C LYS A 79 5.98 9.50 -23.90
N LEU A 80 6.64 9.78 -22.78
CA LEU A 80 6.67 11.10 -22.14
C LEU A 80 7.31 12.17 -23.04
N PHE A 81 8.31 11.78 -23.86
CA PHE A 81 8.95 12.70 -24.81
C PHE A 81 8.22 12.79 -26.16
N SER A 82 7.43 11.79 -26.55
CA SER A 82 6.63 11.85 -27.79
C SER A 82 5.33 12.63 -27.62
N SER A 83 4.72 12.68 -26.43
CA SER A 83 3.53 13.47 -26.19
C SER A 83 3.79 15.00 -26.25
N LYS A 84 5.00 15.44 -25.88
CA LYS A 84 5.40 16.86 -26.04
C LYS A 84 5.61 17.29 -27.50
N LYS A 85 5.75 16.37 -28.45
CA LYS A 85 5.86 16.68 -29.88
C LYS A 85 4.51 17.04 -30.52
N TYR A 86 3.39 16.60 -29.97
CA TYR A 86 2.07 16.85 -30.53
C TYR A 86 1.52 18.26 -30.23
N GLY A 87 1.92 18.89 -29.12
CA GLY A 87 1.49 20.25 -28.79
C GLY A 87 2.10 21.35 -29.67
N ILE A 88 3.18 21.07 -30.38
CA ILE A 88 3.89 22.06 -31.22
C ILE A 88 3.44 21.97 -32.69
N TYR A 89 2.86 20.86 -33.13
CA TYR A 89 2.45 20.68 -34.51
C TYR A 89 1.08 21.32 -34.87
N HIS A 90 0.27 21.67 -33.88
CA HIS A 90 -1.03 22.33 -34.15
C HIS A 90 -0.94 23.80 -34.59
N PHE A 91 0.22 24.46 -34.42
CA PHE A 91 0.33 25.91 -34.74
C PHE A 91 0.89 26.21 -36.12
N VAL A 92 1.34 25.20 -36.87
CA VAL A 92 2.01 25.43 -38.19
C VAL A 92 1.18 24.97 -39.39
N GLU A 93 0.11 24.18 -39.21
CA GLU A 93 -0.68 23.65 -40.34
C GLU A 93 -1.93 24.46 -40.73
N GLU A 94 -2.28 25.52 -39.98
CA GLU A 94 -3.45 26.36 -40.35
C GLU A 94 -3.22 27.38 -41.48
N GLN A 95 -2.00 27.48 -42.03
CA GLN A 95 -1.73 28.45 -43.09
C GLN A 95 -1.54 27.88 -44.50
N SER A 96 -1.72 26.60 -44.76
CA SER A 96 -1.46 26.06 -46.12
C SER A 96 -2.41 25.00 -46.66
N ALA A 97 -3.68 25.02 -46.32
CA ALA A 97 -4.69 24.18 -47.00
C ALA A 97 -5.96 24.95 -47.28
N GLY A 98 -5.89 25.78 -48.29
CA GLY A 98 -7.08 26.30 -48.96
C GLY A 98 -7.57 25.30 -49.98
N SER A 99 -8.89 25.10 -50.00
CA SER A 99 -9.72 24.54 -51.06
C SER A 99 -9.45 23.08 -51.51
N GLU A 100 -10.42 22.24 -51.23
CA GLU A 100 -10.98 21.13 -52.04
C GLU A 100 -11.51 19.91 -51.25
N THR A 101 -11.78 20.00 -49.95
CA THR A 101 -12.38 18.85 -49.22
C THR A 101 -13.69 19.15 -48.49
N SER A 102 -14.38 20.23 -48.84
CA SER A 102 -15.60 20.68 -48.13
C SER A 102 -16.90 19.93 -48.49
N GLU A 103 -16.91 19.06 -49.51
CA GLU A 103 -18.16 18.41 -49.95
C GLU A 103 -18.37 16.96 -49.49
N LEU A 104 -17.38 16.31 -48.85
CA LEU A 104 -17.50 14.92 -48.40
C LEU A 104 -17.95 14.75 -46.95
N PHE A 105 -18.08 15.82 -46.20
CA PHE A 105 -18.39 15.77 -44.75
C PHE A 105 -19.76 16.34 -44.33
N ALA A 106 -20.62 16.66 -45.30
CA ALA A 106 -21.93 17.30 -45.03
C ALA A 106 -23.04 16.33 -44.58
N SER A 107 -22.77 15.05 -44.31
CA SER A 107 -23.82 14.06 -44.00
C SER A 107 -23.65 13.29 -42.70
N SER A 108 -22.88 13.73 -41.73
CA SER A 108 -22.90 13.08 -40.42
C SER A 108 -23.58 13.93 -39.35
N SER A 109 -24.84 13.64 -39.11
CA SER A 109 -25.69 14.18 -38.02
C SER A 109 -25.26 13.69 -36.62
N LEU A 110 -23.95 13.63 -36.33
CA LEU A 110 -23.38 12.98 -35.18
C LEU A 110 -23.28 13.85 -33.91
N ILE A 111 -23.58 15.15 -34.02
CA ILE A 111 -23.64 16.03 -32.83
C ILE A 111 -24.95 16.79 -32.91
N THR A 112 -25.84 16.44 -31.98
CA THR A 112 -26.98 17.31 -31.68
C THR A 112 -26.48 18.50 -30.85
N PRO A 113 -27.05 19.70 -31.03
CA PRO A 113 -26.70 20.91 -30.26
C PRO A 113 -26.79 20.72 -28.72
N ASP A 114 -27.52 19.72 -28.27
CA ASP A 114 -27.83 19.48 -26.86
C ASP A 114 -26.65 18.92 -26.03
N LEU A 115 -25.50 18.61 -26.65
CA LEU A 115 -24.31 18.10 -25.93
C LEU A 115 -23.34 19.18 -25.47
N LEU A 116 -23.38 20.34 -26.12
CA LEU A 116 -22.51 21.45 -25.82
C LEU A 116 -23.32 22.59 -25.20
N PRO A 117 -22.86 23.24 -24.12
CA PRO A 117 -23.51 24.43 -23.60
C PRO A 117 -23.50 25.56 -24.65
N GLU A 118 -24.56 26.39 -24.67
CA GLU A 118 -24.57 27.63 -25.41
C GLU A 118 -23.34 28.48 -25.09
N ALA A 119 -22.85 29.25 -26.07
CA ALA A 119 -21.60 30.01 -26.05
C ALA A 119 -21.43 30.86 -24.76
N GLY A 120 -20.91 30.22 -23.71
CA GLY A 120 -20.54 30.74 -22.39
C GLY A 120 -19.18 30.18 -22.00
N GLN A 121 -18.65 30.52 -20.82
CA GLN A 121 -17.40 29.95 -20.32
C GLN A 121 -17.53 28.42 -20.21
N LYS A 122 -16.81 27.68 -21.09
CA LYS A 122 -16.74 26.22 -21.06
C LYS A 122 -15.97 25.80 -19.82
N ASN A 123 -16.51 24.84 -19.07
CA ASN A 123 -15.79 24.20 -17.97
C ASN A 123 -14.90 23.04 -18.50
N ASN A 124 -14.04 22.47 -17.62
CA ASN A 124 -13.13 21.39 -18.01
C ASN A 124 -13.88 20.14 -18.50
N SER A 125 -15.08 19.86 -17.97
CA SER A 125 -15.92 18.74 -18.42
C SER A 125 -16.38 18.90 -19.87
N ASP A 126 -16.73 20.12 -20.28
CA ASP A 126 -17.18 20.41 -21.66
C ASP A 126 -16.01 20.30 -22.64
N LEU A 127 -14.80 20.73 -22.24
CA LEU A 127 -13.58 20.58 -23.03
C LEU A 127 -13.24 19.10 -23.26
N LEU A 128 -13.30 18.27 -22.23
CA LEU A 128 -13.08 16.82 -22.33
C LEU A 128 -14.08 16.16 -23.28
N VAL A 129 -15.37 16.55 -23.20
CA VAL A 129 -16.42 16.04 -24.10
C VAL A 129 -16.09 16.39 -25.55
N GLU A 130 -15.70 17.65 -25.84
CA GLU A 130 -15.33 18.09 -27.20
C GLU A 130 -14.11 17.34 -27.74
N GLU A 131 -13.06 17.18 -26.96
CA GLU A 131 -11.83 16.48 -27.38
C GLU A 131 -12.09 15.01 -27.70
N ILE A 132 -12.87 14.32 -26.89
CA ILE A 132 -13.23 12.92 -27.13
C ILE A 132 -14.10 12.82 -28.39
N LEU A 133 -15.08 13.70 -28.57
CA LEU A 133 -15.94 13.72 -29.78
C LEU A 133 -15.13 14.03 -31.05
N LEU A 134 -14.15 14.92 -30.96
CA LEU A 134 -13.24 15.23 -32.06
C LEU A 134 -12.35 14.02 -32.41
N ALA A 135 -11.81 13.32 -31.41
CA ALA A 135 -11.02 12.11 -31.60
C ALA A 135 -11.85 10.98 -32.26
N ILE A 136 -13.12 10.85 -31.86
CA ILE A 136 -14.08 9.93 -32.49
C ILE A 136 -14.28 10.27 -33.95
N ARG A 137 -14.55 11.54 -34.30
CA ARG A 137 -14.74 11.99 -35.68
C ARG A 137 -13.53 11.71 -36.57
N ARG A 138 -12.31 11.83 -36.02
CA ARG A 138 -11.06 11.54 -36.72
C ARG A 138 -10.72 10.07 -36.81
N ASN A 139 -11.58 9.17 -36.31
CA ASN A 139 -11.38 7.70 -36.25
C ASN A 139 -10.08 7.28 -35.56
N LEU A 140 -9.62 8.06 -34.57
CA LEU A 140 -8.34 7.90 -33.88
C LEU A 140 -8.46 7.16 -32.54
N LEU A 141 -9.64 6.68 -32.16
CA LEU A 141 -9.91 6.21 -30.79
C LEU A 141 -9.60 4.72 -30.59
N SER A 142 -8.33 4.39 -30.36
CA SER A 142 -7.96 3.13 -29.74
C SER A 142 -8.22 3.16 -28.23
N VAL A 143 -8.32 2.00 -27.56
CA VAL A 143 -8.50 1.94 -26.09
C VAL A 143 -7.40 2.70 -25.34
N ASN A 144 -6.15 2.59 -25.77
CA ASN A 144 -5.05 3.29 -25.12
C ASN A 144 -5.07 4.78 -25.42
N GLY A 145 -5.34 5.18 -26.68
CA GLY A 145 -5.47 6.58 -27.06
C GLY A 145 -6.62 7.29 -26.34
N ALA A 146 -7.78 6.64 -26.21
CA ALA A 146 -8.90 7.17 -25.45
C ALA A 146 -8.57 7.31 -23.94
N ARG A 147 -7.89 6.31 -23.34
CA ARG A 147 -7.47 6.40 -21.94
C ARG A 147 -6.49 7.54 -21.72
N ASP A 148 -5.48 7.65 -22.58
CA ASP A 148 -4.44 8.66 -22.45
C ASP A 148 -5.07 10.06 -22.61
N LEU A 149 -5.98 10.24 -23.58
CA LEU A 149 -6.75 11.47 -23.77
C LEU A 149 -7.59 11.83 -22.54
N ILE A 150 -8.32 10.86 -21.96
CA ILE A 150 -9.12 11.08 -20.75
C ILE A 150 -8.23 11.53 -19.60
N LEU A 151 -7.07 10.88 -19.40
CA LEU A 151 -6.16 11.22 -18.31
C LEU A 151 -5.52 12.59 -18.48
N ASP A 152 -5.10 12.94 -19.70
CA ASP A 152 -4.44 14.22 -19.98
C ASP A 152 -5.43 15.38 -19.84
N SER A 153 -6.65 15.26 -20.39
CA SER A 153 -7.66 16.32 -20.38
C SER A 153 -8.41 16.44 -19.04
N SER A 154 -8.32 15.46 -18.17
CA SER A 154 -9.00 15.46 -16.86
C SER A 154 -8.07 15.75 -15.67
N PHE A 155 -6.84 16.22 -15.92
CA PHE A 155 -5.84 16.40 -14.86
C PHE A 155 -6.32 17.30 -13.73
N ASP A 156 -7.00 18.41 -14.05
CA ASP A 156 -7.53 19.40 -13.11
C ASP A 156 -9.02 19.22 -12.78
N MET A 157 -9.64 18.10 -13.21
CA MET A 157 -11.05 17.83 -12.94
C MET A 157 -11.23 17.08 -11.62
N SER A 158 -12.34 17.39 -10.91
CA SER A 158 -12.78 16.55 -9.80
C SER A 158 -13.21 15.15 -10.31
N ASP A 159 -13.23 14.17 -9.41
CA ASP A 159 -13.65 12.80 -9.75
C ASP A 159 -15.13 12.75 -10.18
N ASP A 160 -15.98 13.57 -9.53
CA ASP A 160 -17.40 13.68 -9.87
C ASP A 160 -17.62 14.31 -11.24
N ASP A 161 -16.90 15.39 -11.57
CA ASP A 161 -16.98 16.03 -12.89
C ASP A 161 -16.52 15.10 -14.01
N LEU A 162 -15.43 14.34 -13.77
CA LEU A 162 -14.95 13.34 -14.73
C LEU A 162 -15.96 12.22 -14.93
N PHE A 163 -16.52 11.71 -13.84
CA PHE A 163 -17.54 10.66 -13.88
C PHE A 163 -18.77 11.10 -14.67
N GLU A 164 -19.26 12.32 -14.41
CA GLU A 164 -20.41 12.90 -15.14
C GLU A 164 -20.10 13.11 -16.62
N ALA A 165 -18.94 13.69 -16.95
CA ALA A 165 -18.53 13.91 -18.34
C ALA A 165 -18.46 12.60 -19.14
N LEU A 166 -17.86 11.56 -18.57
CA LEU A 166 -17.80 10.25 -19.22
C LEU A 166 -19.17 9.60 -19.40
N ASN A 167 -20.07 9.74 -18.43
CA ASN A 167 -21.45 9.27 -18.57
C ASN A 167 -22.22 10.04 -19.64
N ARG A 168 -22.04 11.36 -19.77
CA ARG A 168 -22.65 12.17 -20.85
C ARG A 168 -22.21 11.67 -22.22
N ILE A 169 -20.92 11.46 -22.43
CA ILE A 169 -20.36 10.96 -23.69
C ILE A 169 -20.90 9.56 -24.00
N MET A 170 -20.88 8.66 -23.03
CA MET A 170 -21.34 7.28 -23.20
C MET A 170 -22.85 7.21 -23.51
N ASN A 171 -23.67 8.02 -22.84
CA ASN A 171 -25.10 8.12 -23.11
C ASN A 171 -25.37 8.58 -24.56
N HIS A 172 -24.67 9.63 -25.00
CA HIS A 172 -24.80 10.13 -26.36
C HIS A 172 -24.42 9.07 -27.39
N MET A 173 -23.26 8.44 -27.20
CA MET A 173 -22.77 7.41 -28.13
C MET A 173 -23.69 6.18 -28.17
N ASN A 174 -24.32 5.83 -27.07
CA ASN A 174 -25.28 4.71 -26.99
C ASN A 174 -26.60 5.05 -27.71
N TYR A 175 -27.03 6.31 -27.64
CA TYR A 175 -28.25 6.78 -28.30
C TYR A 175 -28.12 6.78 -29.83
N VAL A 176 -26.97 7.20 -30.35
CA VAL A 176 -26.72 7.32 -31.81
C VAL A 176 -26.57 5.96 -32.50
N GLY A 177 -26.23 4.88 -31.77
CA GLY A 177 -26.30 3.47 -32.23
C GLY A 177 -25.32 3.03 -33.34
N GLU A 178 -24.66 3.97 -34.03
CA GLU A 178 -23.88 3.69 -35.25
C GLU A 178 -22.42 3.24 -35.00
N TYR A 179 -21.86 3.43 -33.79
CA TYR A 179 -20.43 3.22 -33.51
C TYR A 179 -20.15 2.22 -32.39
N ARG A 180 -20.73 1.02 -32.50
CA ARG A 180 -20.51 -0.05 -31.49
C ARG A 180 -19.04 -0.35 -31.16
N PRO A 181 -18.07 -0.39 -32.09
CA PRO A 181 -16.67 -0.58 -31.76
C PRO A 181 -16.08 0.57 -30.95
N THR A 182 -16.44 1.83 -31.29
CA THR A 182 -15.91 3.03 -30.62
C THR A 182 -16.43 3.15 -29.20
N ILE A 183 -17.73 2.94 -28.97
CA ILE A 183 -18.31 2.95 -27.62
C ILE A 183 -17.70 1.87 -26.72
N ARG A 184 -17.40 0.68 -27.28
CA ARG A 184 -16.70 -0.39 -26.55
C ARG A 184 -15.29 0.01 -26.17
N ASN A 185 -14.54 0.65 -27.08
CA ASN A 185 -13.20 1.15 -26.80
C ASN A 185 -13.21 2.24 -25.73
N LEU A 186 -14.15 3.17 -25.84
CA LEU A 186 -14.34 4.24 -24.86
C LEU A 186 -14.69 3.68 -23.47
N TYR A 187 -15.62 2.73 -23.41
CA TYR A 187 -16.01 2.08 -22.16
C TYR A 187 -14.80 1.44 -21.43
N VAL A 188 -13.99 0.65 -22.16
CA VAL A 188 -12.77 0.05 -21.59
C VAL A 188 -11.75 1.10 -21.18
N ALA A 189 -11.61 2.18 -21.97
CA ALA A 189 -10.70 3.28 -21.69
C ALA A 189 -11.12 4.05 -20.43
N SER A 190 -12.41 4.38 -20.30
CA SER A 190 -12.98 5.04 -19.14
C SER A 190 -12.77 4.23 -17.85
N LEU A 191 -13.06 2.92 -17.88
CA LEU A 191 -12.78 2.04 -16.73
C LEU A 191 -11.31 2.09 -16.29
N ARG A 192 -10.37 2.11 -17.26
CA ARG A 192 -8.94 2.14 -16.97
C ARG A 192 -8.46 3.51 -16.49
N ALA A 193 -9.03 4.58 -17.00
CA ALA A 193 -8.73 5.94 -16.58
C ALA A 193 -9.25 6.19 -15.16
N LEU A 194 -10.52 5.89 -14.91
CA LEU A 194 -11.12 6.01 -13.59
C LEU A 194 -10.39 5.15 -12.54
N SER A 195 -10.01 3.91 -12.89
CA SER A 195 -9.30 3.04 -11.96
C SER A 195 -7.86 3.48 -11.63
N SER A 196 -7.29 4.40 -12.38
CA SER A 196 -6.01 5.02 -12.02
C SER A 196 -6.15 6.11 -10.95
N ARG A 197 -7.36 6.61 -10.74
CA ARG A 197 -7.73 7.56 -9.69
C ARG A 197 -8.32 6.82 -8.49
N ASP A 198 -9.44 6.10 -8.72
CA ASP A 198 -10.14 5.36 -7.68
C ASP A 198 -10.82 4.11 -8.27
N ASP A 199 -10.59 2.93 -7.68
CA ASP A 199 -11.18 1.67 -8.13
C ASP A 199 -12.70 1.63 -7.90
N LYS A 200 -13.22 2.32 -6.85
CA LYS A 200 -14.67 2.37 -6.58
C LYS A 200 -15.39 3.16 -7.64
N LEU A 201 -14.86 4.33 -7.99
CA LEU A 201 -15.40 5.17 -9.06
C LEU A 201 -15.47 4.40 -10.40
N ALA A 202 -14.40 3.64 -10.70
CA ALA A 202 -14.36 2.79 -11.89
C ALA A 202 -15.38 1.63 -11.82
N ILE A 203 -15.62 1.05 -10.66
CA ILE A 203 -16.63 0.00 -10.46
C ILE A 203 -18.03 0.59 -10.68
N ASP A 204 -18.34 1.71 -10.05
CA ASP A 204 -19.65 2.35 -10.14
C ASP A 204 -19.97 2.73 -11.60
N PHE A 205 -18.98 3.26 -12.33
CA PHE A 205 -19.08 3.50 -13.76
C PHE A 205 -19.29 2.22 -14.57
N GLY A 206 -18.51 1.18 -14.27
CA GLY A 206 -18.56 -0.12 -14.93
C GLY A 206 -19.92 -0.80 -14.76
N GLU A 207 -20.47 -0.80 -13.55
CA GLU A 207 -21.78 -1.37 -13.27
C GLU A 207 -22.91 -0.62 -13.98
N ASN A 208 -22.83 0.69 -14.07
CA ASN A 208 -23.83 1.51 -14.81
C ASN A 208 -23.89 1.17 -16.31
N TRP A 209 -22.77 0.70 -16.89
CA TRP A 209 -22.65 0.43 -18.32
C TRP A 209 -22.59 -1.05 -18.69
N LEU A 210 -22.51 -1.97 -17.72
CA LEU A 210 -22.32 -3.41 -17.94
C LEU A 210 -23.35 -4.03 -18.88
N ASP A 211 -24.63 -3.70 -18.68
CA ASP A 211 -25.74 -4.26 -19.46
C ASP A 211 -26.01 -3.47 -20.76
N LYS A 212 -25.52 -2.22 -20.83
CA LYS A 212 -25.72 -1.32 -21.97
C LYS A 212 -24.68 -1.53 -23.07
N VAL A 213 -23.43 -1.86 -22.67
CA VAL A 213 -22.30 -2.05 -23.59
C VAL A 213 -21.63 -3.39 -23.34
N ILE A 214 -21.94 -4.37 -24.17
CA ILE A 214 -21.37 -5.72 -24.07
C ILE A 214 -19.96 -5.73 -24.67
N ASP A 215 -18.93 -5.79 -23.81
CA ASP A 215 -17.52 -5.92 -24.20
C ASP A 215 -16.76 -6.84 -23.24
N THR A 216 -16.19 -7.93 -23.77
CA THR A 216 -15.43 -8.90 -22.96
C THR A 216 -14.23 -8.30 -22.25
N ARG A 217 -13.57 -7.28 -22.83
CA ARG A 217 -12.41 -6.60 -22.22
C ARG A 217 -12.85 -5.75 -21.04
N ALA A 218 -13.96 -5.01 -21.19
CA ALA A 218 -14.56 -4.24 -20.11
C ALA A 218 -14.99 -5.14 -18.96
N ASN A 219 -15.70 -6.25 -19.25
CA ASN A 219 -16.12 -7.22 -18.27
C ASN A 219 -14.92 -7.83 -17.51
N ARG A 220 -13.81 -8.14 -18.21
CA ARG A 220 -12.58 -8.61 -17.57
C ARG A 220 -11.98 -7.54 -16.66
N THR A 221 -11.96 -6.29 -17.10
CA THR A 221 -11.47 -5.17 -16.28
C THR A 221 -12.35 -4.98 -15.05
N LEU A 222 -13.67 -4.98 -15.21
CA LEU A 222 -14.60 -4.82 -14.09
C LEU A 222 -14.50 -5.99 -13.07
N ILE A 223 -14.35 -7.23 -13.55
CA ILE A 223 -14.08 -8.39 -12.68
C ILE A 223 -12.79 -8.20 -11.87
N GLN A 224 -11.72 -7.70 -12.51
CA GLN A 224 -10.45 -7.44 -11.82
C GLN A 224 -10.57 -6.29 -10.80
N LEU A 225 -11.34 -5.26 -11.11
CA LEU A 225 -11.65 -4.15 -10.19
C LEU A 225 -12.39 -4.67 -8.95
N HIS A 226 -13.47 -5.41 -9.15
CA HIS A 226 -14.18 -6.04 -8.05
C HIS A 226 -13.28 -6.96 -7.20
N ALA A 227 -12.42 -7.76 -7.88
CA ALA A 227 -11.49 -8.66 -7.19
C ALA A 227 -10.47 -7.89 -6.34
N ARG A 228 -9.93 -6.76 -6.85
CA ARG A 228 -9.02 -5.89 -6.09
C ARG A 228 -9.71 -5.27 -4.87
N ASN A 229 -10.99 -4.94 -5.01
CA ASN A 229 -11.81 -4.43 -3.92
C ASN A 229 -12.39 -5.53 -3.02
N GLY A 230 -12.00 -6.79 -3.23
CA GLY A 230 -12.35 -7.90 -2.36
C GLY A 230 -13.76 -8.45 -2.54
N ASN A 231 -14.44 -8.17 -3.64
CA ASN A 231 -15.77 -8.72 -3.93
C ASN A 231 -15.63 -10.05 -4.67
N PHE A 232 -16.39 -11.07 -4.27
CA PHE A 232 -16.37 -12.40 -4.87
C PHE A 232 -17.67 -12.75 -5.60
N LYS A 233 -18.80 -12.33 -5.07
CA LYS A 233 -20.13 -12.66 -5.61
C LYS A 233 -20.37 -11.97 -6.94
N ARG A 234 -20.16 -10.66 -6.99
CA ARG A 234 -20.40 -9.86 -8.21
C ARG A 234 -19.55 -10.31 -9.42
N PRO A 235 -18.22 -10.55 -9.29
CA PRO A 235 -17.43 -11.22 -10.32
C PRO A 235 -18.02 -12.52 -10.85
N MET A 236 -18.56 -13.36 -9.98
CA MET A 236 -19.19 -14.62 -10.38
C MET A 236 -20.44 -14.42 -11.23
N GLU A 237 -21.24 -13.40 -10.94
CA GLU A 237 -22.42 -13.04 -11.74
C GLU A 237 -22.01 -12.57 -13.14
N ILE A 238 -21.02 -11.65 -13.22
CA ILE A 238 -20.50 -11.15 -14.51
C ILE A 238 -19.90 -12.30 -15.32
N LEU A 239 -19.15 -13.23 -14.69
CA LEU A 239 -18.58 -14.38 -15.36
C LEU A 239 -19.64 -15.30 -16.00
N LYS A 240 -20.87 -15.37 -15.45
CA LYS A 240 -21.95 -16.20 -16.04
C LYS A 240 -22.34 -15.72 -17.45
N SER A 241 -22.31 -14.42 -17.70
CA SER A 241 -22.68 -13.82 -19.00
C SER A 241 -21.54 -13.84 -20.03
N MET A 242 -20.30 -14.15 -19.62
CA MET A 242 -19.13 -14.11 -20.51
C MET A 242 -18.95 -15.38 -21.35
N PRO A 243 -18.27 -15.30 -22.51
CA PRO A 243 -17.90 -16.46 -23.32
C PRO A 243 -17.09 -17.49 -22.52
N ARG A 244 -17.25 -18.79 -22.84
CA ARG A 244 -16.54 -19.90 -22.19
C ARG A 244 -15.13 -20.03 -22.79
N ASP A 245 -14.14 -19.39 -22.17
CA ASP A 245 -12.72 -19.48 -22.49
C ASP A 245 -11.87 -19.93 -21.30
N ASN A 246 -10.55 -20.09 -21.50
CA ASN A 246 -9.63 -20.51 -20.44
C ASN A 246 -9.56 -19.47 -19.32
N TRP A 247 -9.55 -18.17 -19.66
CA TRP A 247 -9.50 -17.09 -18.67
C TRP A 247 -10.74 -17.12 -17.75
N ARG A 248 -11.95 -17.24 -18.33
CA ARG A 248 -13.18 -17.42 -17.54
C ARG A 248 -13.12 -18.61 -16.62
N ARG A 249 -12.62 -19.76 -17.12
CA ARG A 249 -12.49 -21.00 -16.31
C ARG A 249 -11.60 -20.78 -15.09
N GLU A 250 -10.46 -20.14 -15.26
CA GLU A 250 -9.53 -19.82 -14.17
C GLU A 250 -10.15 -18.86 -13.16
N GLN A 251 -10.74 -17.76 -13.61
CA GLN A 251 -11.40 -16.81 -12.71
C GLN A 251 -12.59 -17.46 -11.99
N THR A 252 -13.41 -18.23 -12.69
CA THR A 252 -14.52 -18.97 -12.05
C THR A 252 -14.01 -19.86 -10.92
N LYS A 253 -12.93 -20.63 -11.15
CA LYS A 253 -12.32 -21.49 -10.13
C LYS A 253 -11.87 -20.68 -8.91
N ARG A 254 -11.26 -19.52 -9.13
CA ARG A 254 -10.80 -18.60 -8.07
C ARG A 254 -11.98 -18.13 -7.20
N PHE A 255 -13.01 -17.55 -7.81
CA PHE A 255 -14.13 -16.95 -7.08
C PHE A 255 -15.09 -17.98 -6.48
N VAL A 256 -15.29 -19.14 -7.12
CA VAL A 256 -16.08 -20.25 -6.55
C VAL A 256 -15.51 -20.67 -5.20
N THR A 257 -14.19 -20.83 -5.09
CA THR A 257 -13.57 -21.24 -3.82
C THR A 257 -13.80 -20.18 -2.73
N ALA A 258 -13.53 -18.89 -3.04
CA ALA A 258 -13.71 -17.80 -2.08
C ALA A 258 -15.20 -17.63 -1.65
N SER A 259 -16.15 -17.67 -2.60
CA SER A 259 -17.58 -17.59 -2.28
C SER A 259 -18.05 -18.77 -1.43
N ARG A 260 -17.60 -19.98 -1.74
CA ARG A 260 -17.91 -21.17 -0.94
C ARG A 260 -17.35 -21.08 0.48
N LEU A 261 -16.13 -20.56 0.65
CA LEU A 261 -15.55 -20.33 1.97
C LEU A 261 -16.38 -19.34 2.79
N LEU A 262 -16.87 -18.28 2.15
CA LEU A 262 -17.74 -17.31 2.79
C LEU A 262 -19.08 -17.92 3.23
N GLU A 263 -19.66 -18.82 2.43
CA GLU A 263 -20.95 -19.44 2.69
C GLU A 263 -20.87 -20.64 3.62
N SER A 264 -19.93 -21.56 3.38
CA SER A 264 -19.86 -22.89 4.00
C SER A 264 -18.63 -23.10 4.89
N GLY A 265 -17.73 -22.13 5.00
CA GLY A 265 -16.48 -22.23 5.76
C GLY A 265 -15.43 -23.15 5.13
N LEU A 266 -14.37 -23.40 5.89
CA LEU A 266 -13.22 -24.21 5.46
C LEU A 266 -13.59 -25.69 5.36
N LYS A 267 -13.16 -26.33 4.26
CA LYS A 267 -13.27 -27.77 4.03
C LYS A 267 -11.88 -28.33 3.67
N CYS A 268 -11.07 -28.61 4.68
CA CYS A 268 -9.72 -29.12 4.50
C CYS A 268 -9.68 -30.63 4.77
N ASN A 269 -8.88 -31.33 3.96
CA ASN A 269 -8.56 -32.74 4.18
C ASN A 269 -7.27 -32.84 4.99
N TYR A 270 -7.40 -32.66 6.29
CA TYR A 270 -6.27 -32.69 7.21
C TYR A 270 -5.76 -34.12 7.47
N PRO A 271 -4.47 -34.28 7.87
CA PRO A 271 -3.92 -35.56 8.29
C PRO A 271 -4.71 -36.19 9.45
N ALA A 272 -4.62 -37.51 9.62
CA ALA A 272 -5.18 -38.19 10.77
C ALA A 272 -4.56 -37.72 12.09
N ASN A 273 -5.29 -37.88 13.20
CA ASN A 273 -4.78 -37.56 14.54
C ASN A 273 -3.59 -38.46 14.86
N ARG A 274 -2.57 -37.85 15.45
CA ARG A 274 -1.34 -38.52 15.88
C ARG A 274 -0.85 -37.88 17.17
N ARG A 275 -1.28 -38.39 18.31
CA ARG A 275 -0.84 -37.90 19.61
C ARG A 275 0.66 -38.11 19.79
N ILE A 276 1.32 -37.13 20.38
CA ILE A 276 2.74 -37.18 20.75
C ILE A 276 2.89 -37.16 22.28
N ASN A 277 3.98 -37.75 22.75
CA ASN A 277 4.44 -37.52 24.14
C ASN A 277 5.24 -36.23 24.10
N SER A 278 4.69 -35.17 24.67
CA SER A 278 5.34 -33.85 24.72
C SER A 278 6.49 -33.82 25.73
N ASN A 279 7.49 -32.98 25.47
CA ASN A 279 8.51 -32.61 26.42
C ASN A 279 7.98 -31.47 27.29
N ASP A 280 8.18 -31.52 28.60
CA ASP A 280 7.85 -30.42 29.49
C ASP A 280 8.65 -29.18 29.11
N LYS A 281 8.03 -27.98 29.19
CA LYS A 281 8.66 -26.68 28.87
C LYS A 281 9.18 -26.54 27.42
N SER A 282 8.60 -27.24 26.46
CA SER A 282 8.95 -27.08 25.05
C SER A 282 7.82 -26.38 24.27
N ILE A 283 8.14 -25.30 23.57
CA ILE A 283 7.20 -24.49 22.79
C ILE A 283 7.57 -24.52 21.31
N PHE A 284 6.60 -24.86 20.49
CA PHE A 284 6.67 -24.71 19.02
C PHE A 284 5.99 -23.40 18.62
N TYR A 285 6.82 -22.37 18.35
CA TYR A 285 6.33 -21.05 18.01
C TYR A 285 6.15 -20.91 16.49
N HIS A 286 4.91 -20.81 16.00
CA HIS A 286 4.60 -20.74 14.59
C HIS A 286 4.32 -19.30 14.14
N ALA A 287 5.14 -18.76 13.22
CA ALA A 287 5.12 -17.36 12.82
C ALA A 287 4.99 -17.18 11.30
N ALA A 288 4.38 -16.05 10.89
CA ALA A 288 4.22 -15.69 9.49
C ALA A 288 5.52 -15.24 8.84
N GLN A 289 6.35 -14.52 9.58
CA GLN A 289 7.64 -13.98 9.11
C GLN A 289 8.57 -13.73 10.30
N SER A 290 9.88 -13.69 10.04
CA SER A 290 10.88 -13.47 11.08
C SER A 290 12.20 -12.99 10.49
N MET A 291 13.14 -12.69 11.39
CA MET A 291 14.55 -12.54 11.07
C MET A 291 15.12 -13.83 10.45
N PRO A 292 16.20 -13.74 9.65
CA PRO A 292 16.85 -12.51 9.19
C PRO A 292 16.15 -11.85 7.99
N HIS A 293 15.12 -12.50 7.42
CA HIS A 293 14.49 -12.06 6.16
C HIS A 293 13.45 -10.93 6.32
N SER A 294 13.13 -10.55 7.54
CA SER A 294 12.23 -9.44 7.86
C SER A 294 12.60 -8.79 9.17
N THR A 295 12.69 -7.44 9.18
CA THR A 295 12.94 -6.60 10.36
C THR A 295 11.72 -5.73 10.72
N SER A 296 10.52 -6.16 10.33
CA SER A 296 9.27 -5.48 10.70
C SER A 296 9.00 -5.58 12.22
N GLY A 297 8.16 -4.70 12.75
CA GLY A 297 7.73 -4.75 14.16
C GLY A 297 7.17 -6.12 14.56
N TYR A 298 6.53 -6.83 13.64
CA TYR A 298 6.09 -8.21 13.85
C TYR A 298 7.28 -9.17 14.13
N SER A 299 8.36 -9.05 13.34
CA SER A 299 9.55 -9.90 13.49
C SER A 299 10.36 -9.54 14.73
N ILE A 300 10.48 -8.24 15.04
CA ILE A 300 11.14 -7.72 16.24
C ILE A 300 10.44 -8.24 17.50
N ARG A 301 9.10 -8.10 17.56
CA ARG A 301 8.31 -8.64 18.68
C ARG A 301 8.46 -10.16 18.81
N THR A 302 8.47 -10.90 17.70
CA THR A 302 8.68 -12.36 17.73
C THR A 302 10.03 -12.69 18.34
N HIS A 303 11.10 -12.03 17.90
CA HIS A 303 12.46 -12.23 18.37
C HIS A 303 12.59 -11.95 19.89
N GLY A 304 12.15 -10.77 20.34
CA GLY A 304 12.22 -10.38 21.75
C GLY A 304 11.38 -11.27 22.68
N LEU A 305 10.18 -11.70 22.22
CA LEU A 305 9.35 -12.61 23.00
C LEU A 305 10.00 -13.99 23.14
N VAL A 306 10.54 -14.54 22.04
CA VAL A 306 11.21 -15.85 22.05
C VAL A 306 12.47 -15.82 22.91
N ASP A 307 13.29 -14.77 22.80
CA ASP A 307 14.47 -14.56 23.64
C ASP A 307 14.10 -14.54 25.13
N SER A 308 13.08 -13.77 25.52
CA SER A 308 12.60 -13.68 26.89
C SER A 308 12.09 -15.02 27.43
N VAL A 309 11.41 -15.80 26.59
CA VAL A 309 10.91 -17.13 26.95
C VAL A 309 12.07 -18.13 27.14
N GLN A 310 13.10 -18.07 26.25
CA GLN A 310 14.32 -18.89 26.42
C GLN A 310 15.06 -18.55 27.72
N LYS A 311 15.25 -17.25 28.00
CA LYS A 311 15.86 -16.77 29.24
C LYS A 311 15.11 -17.23 30.51
N SER A 312 13.78 -17.48 30.35
CA SER A 312 12.94 -18.04 31.43
C SER A 312 13.05 -19.56 31.57
N GLY A 313 13.93 -20.21 30.83
CA GLY A 313 14.21 -21.65 30.93
C GLY A 313 13.24 -22.56 30.17
N TRP A 314 12.55 -22.01 29.13
CA TRP A 314 11.77 -22.81 28.21
C TRP A 314 12.58 -23.12 26.95
N ASP A 315 12.42 -24.31 26.43
CA ASP A 315 12.90 -24.69 25.10
C ASP A 315 11.87 -24.19 24.05
N ILE A 316 12.25 -23.20 23.25
CA ILE A 316 11.38 -22.61 22.25
C ILE A 316 12.10 -22.50 20.91
N LEU A 317 11.45 -22.95 19.87
CA LEU A 317 11.95 -22.81 18.51
C LEU A 317 10.89 -22.11 17.63
N VAL A 318 11.35 -21.33 16.67
CA VAL A 318 10.47 -20.61 15.75
C VAL A 318 10.36 -21.36 14.43
N HIS A 319 9.14 -21.77 14.08
CA HIS A 319 8.83 -22.40 12.80
C HIS A 319 8.07 -21.42 11.91
N LEU A 320 8.57 -21.22 10.71
CA LEU A 320 7.98 -20.27 9.77
C LEU A 320 6.91 -20.91 8.90
N ARG A 321 5.97 -20.09 8.44
CA ARG A 321 4.90 -20.51 7.56
C ARG A 321 5.43 -21.23 6.32
N HIS A 322 4.61 -22.08 5.75
CA HIS A 322 4.94 -22.85 4.56
C HIS A 322 5.28 -21.93 3.37
N GLY A 323 6.44 -22.14 2.76
CA GLY A 323 6.94 -21.38 1.61
C GLY A 323 7.76 -20.13 1.92
N TYR A 324 7.76 -19.63 3.18
CA TYR A 324 8.57 -18.47 3.57
C TYR A 324 10.08 -18.81 3.56
N PRO A 325 10.94 -17.88 3.11
CA PRO A 325 10.69 -16.57 2.49
C PRO A 325 10.51 -16.59 0.96
N LEU A 326 10.52 -17.77 0.31
CA LEU A 326 10.46 -17.92 -1.15
C LEU A 326 9.18 -17.35 -1.79
N ASP A 327 8.11 -17.25 -1.01
CA ASP A 327 6.82 -16.71 -1.42
C ASP A 327 6.73 -15.18 -1.34
N ARG A 328 7.80 -14.51 -0.90
CA ARG A 328 7.88 -13.04 -0.83
C ARG A 328 8.32 -12.47 -2.19
N ASN A 329 7.70 -11.36 -2.59
CA ASN A 329 8.03 -10.66 -3.84
C ASN A 329 9.42 -9.97 -3.80
N ASP A 330 9.88 -9.61 -2.61
CA ASP A 330 11.15 -8.93 -2.35
C ASP A 330 12.32 -9.88 -2.06
N PHE A 331 12.06 -11.20 -2.01
CA PHE A 331 13.10 -12.20 -1.81
C PHE A 331 13.75 -12.57 -3.14
N THR A 332 15.04 -12.25 -3.28
CA THR A 332 15.82 -12.51 -4.50
C THR A 332 16.59 -13.84 -4.49
N GLY A 333 16.63 -14.52 -3.33
CA GLY A 333 17.31 -15.81 -3.18
C GLY A 333 16.64 -16.95 -3.96
N THR A 334 17.44 -17.89 -4.46
CA THR A 334 16.96 -19.08 -5.18
C THR A 334 16.80 -20.31 -4.30
N SER A 335 17.47 -20.33 -3.15
CA SER A 335 17.45 -21.38 -2.16
C SER A 335 17.47 -20.79 -0.76
N ILE A 336 16.97 -21.54 0.20
CA ILE A 336 17.03 -21.20 1.64
C ILE A 336 17.58 -22.38 2.39
N ARG A 337 18.22 -22.10 3.54
CA ARG A 337 18.54 -23.12 4.53
C ARG A 337 17.25 -23.58 5.20
N THR A 338 17.25 -24.79 5.71
CA THR A 338 16.11 -25.31 6.49
C THR A 338 16.10 -24.73 7.91
N GLU A 339 17.23 -24.16 8.33
CA GLU A 339 17.43 -23.64 9.66
C GLU A 339 18.44 -22.48 9.62
N GLU A 340 18.18 -21.43 10.39
CA GLU A 340 19.11 -20.33 10.64
C GLU A 340 19.04 -19.96 12.12
N VAL A 341 20.20 -19.57 12.70
CA VAL A 341 20.30 -19.09 14.07
C VAL A 341 20.64 -17.61 14.08
N VAL A 342 19.83 -16.82 14.77
CA VAL A 342 20.02 -15.37 14.94
C VAL A 342 19.97 -15.08 16.43
N ASP A 343 21.02 -14.51 17.00
CA ASP A 343 21.14 -14.18 18.43
C ASP A 343 20.79 -15.35 19.37
N GLY A 344 21.21 -16.58 18.99
CA GLY A 344 20.93 -17.79 19.75
C GLY A 344 19.53 -18.39 19.57
N ILE A 345 18.65 -17.74 18.80
CA ILE A 345 17.31 -18.24 18.50
C ILE A 345 17.33 -19.04 17.19
N THR A 346 16.79 -20.26 17.23
CA THR A 346 16.67 -21.12 16.07
C THR A 346 15.39 -20.84 15.30
N TYR A 347 15.54 -20.48 14.01
CA TYR A 347 14.46 -20.28 13.06
C TYR A 347 14.42 -21.43 12.06
N LEU A 348 13.32 -22.16 12.05
CA LEU A 348 13.09 -23.27 11.14
C LEU A 348 12.26 -22.83 9.94
N PHE A 349 12.81 -22.98 8.76
CA PHE A 349 12.10 -22.72 7.50
C PHE A 349 11.48 -24.01 6.98
N ASN A 350 10.38 -23.84 6.28
CA ASN A 350 9.66 -24.92 5.65
C ASN A 350 9.69 -24.79 4.12
N PRO A 351 10.87 -25.04 3.50
CA PRO A 351 11.05 -24.83 2.08
C PRO A 351 10.18 -25.78 1.27
N THR A 352 9.70 -25.30 0.14
CA THR A 352 9.00 -26.11 -0.85
C THR A 352 9.66 -25.91 -2.21
N SER A 353 9.50 -26.86 -3.12
CA SER A 353 9.97 -26.67 -4.49
C SER A 353 9.19 -25.52 -5.15
N LYS A 354 9.82 -24.80 -6.09
CA LYS A 354 9.16 -23.72 -6.84
C LYS A 354 7.87 -24.19 -7.53
N THR A 355 7.81 -25.44 -7.93
CA THR A 355 6.61 -26.07 -8.57
C THR A 355 5.46 -26.29 -7.59
N ASN A 356 5.73 -26.44 -6.30
CA ASN A 356 4.74 -26.69 -5.25
C ASN A 356 4.48 -25.44 -4.38
N LEU A 357 5.16 -24.33 -4.68
CA LEU A 357 5.00 -23.09 -3.97
C LEU A 357 3.61 -22.51 -4.25
N ILE A 358 2.85 -22.30 -3.19
CA ILE A 358 1.58 -21.56 -3.25
C ILE A 358 1.91 -20.10 -2.91
N PRO A 359 1.76 -19.15 -3.83
CA PRO A 359 1.99 -17.74 -3.54
C PRO A 359 1.12 -17.26 -2.37
N TYR A 360 1.70 -16.54 -1.44
CA TYR A 360 0.97 -16.08 -0.25
C TYR A 360 -0.20 -15.13 -0.60
N THR A 361 -0.07 -14.42 -1.73
CA THR A 361 -1.16 -13.64 -2.32
C THR A 361 -2.38 -14.49 -2.70
N ASP A 362 -2.17 -15.73 -3.20
CA ASP A 362 -3.26 -16.64 -3.54
C ASP A 362 -3.95 -17.20 -2.29
N VAL A 363 -3.20 -17.34 -1.20
CA VAL A 363 -3.75 -17.72 0.11
C VAL A 363 -4.65 -16.60 0.65
N PHE A 364 -4.20 -15.36 0.58
CA PHE A 364 -5.00 -14.20 0.99
C PHE A 364 -6.20 -13.94 0.09
N ASN A 365 -6.12 -14.24 -1.19
CA ASN A 365 -7.27 -14.22 -2.09
C ASN A 365 -8.19 -15.45 -1.94
N PHE A 366 -7.91 -16.28 -0.94
CA PHE A 366 -8.65 -17.50 -0.57
C PHE A 366 -8.71 -18.59 -1.65
N SER A 367 -8.16 -18.37 -2.84
CA SER A 367 -8.21 -19.34 -3.94
C SER A 367 -7.47 -20.65 -3.65
N SER A 368 -6.46 -20.59 -2.80
CA SER A 368 -5.60 -21.71 -2.42
C SER A 368 -5.54 -21.96 -0.90
N LEU A 369 -6.37 -21.27 -0.11
CA LEU A 369 -6.31 -21.30 1.35
C LEU A 369 -6.42 -22.73 1.92
N GLU A 370 -7.38 -23.53 1.47
CA GLU A 370 -7.60 -24.88 1.99
C GLU A 370 -6.39 -25.79 1.75
N LYS A 371 -5.85 -25.75 0.53
CA LYS A 371 -4.65 -26.53 0.20
C LYS A 371 -3.43 -26.08 0.98
N TYR A 372 -3.30 -24.78 1.17
CA TYR A 372 -2.24 -24.22 2.00
C TYR A 372 -2.35 -24.66 3.46
N GLN A 373 -3.57 -24.65 4.04
CA GLN A 373 -3.82 -25.13 5.39
C GLN A 373 -3.46 -26.60 5.55
N GLU A 374 -3.85 -27.45 4.60
CA GLU A 374 -3.48 -28.88 4.60
C GLU A 374 -1.96 -29.09 4.62
N ASN A 375 -1.23 -28.34 3.78
CA ASN A 375 0.23 -28.42 3.70
C ASN A 375 0.88 -27.92 4.99
N SER A 376 0.40 -26.79 5.54
CA SER A 376 0.93 -26.19 6.77
C SER A 376 0.72 -27.11 7.98
N VAL A 377 -0.47 -27.64 8.17
CA VAL A 377 -0.77 -28.61 9.25
C VAL A 377 0.14 -29.85 9.15
N ARG A 378 0.31 -30.40 7.96
CA ARG A 378 1.19 -31.55 7.73
C ARG A 378 2.65 -31.24 8.08
N ALA A 379 3.13 -30.04 7.72
CA ALA A 379 4.49 -29.62 8.01
C ALA A 379 4.72 -29.42 9.52
N ILE A 380 3.79 -28.76 10.22
CA ILE A 380 3.83 -28.58 11.66
C ILE A 380 3.86 -29.95 12.37
N MET A 381 2.91 -30.85 12.02
CA MET A 381 2.84 -32.17 12.64
C MET A 381 4.13 -32.97 12.42
N LYS A 382 4.68 -32.97 11.19
CA LYS A 382 5.92 -33.69 10.88
C LYS A 382 7.09 -33.18 11.73
N LYS A 383 7.25 -31.83 11.86
CA LYS A 383 8.33 -31.26 12.64
C LYS A 383 8.15 -31.47 14.14
N SER A 384 6.90 -31.50 14.61
CA SER A 384 6.56 -31.77 16.01
C SER A 384 6.88 -33.20 16.46
N GLU A 385 7.04 -34.16 15.54
CA GLU A 385 7.49 -35.53 15.86
C GLU A 385 8.91 -35.53 16.45
N ASP A 386 9.77 -34.66 15.92
CA ASP A 386 11.15 -34.51 16.39
C ASP A 386 11.25 -33.64 17.64
N THR A 387 10.51 -32.53 17.66
CA THR A 387 10.61 -31.49 18.69
C THR A 387 9.72 -31.75 19.91
N LYS A 388 8.67 -32.57 19.77
CA LYS A 388 7.74 -32.99 20.84
C LYS A 388 7.24 -31.84 21.72
N PRO A 389 6.67 -30.77 21.14
CA PRO A 389 6.29 -29.58 21.89
C PRO A 389 5.22 -29.87 22.94
N ALA A 390 5.30 -29.19 24.09
CA ALA A 390 4.22 -29.15 25.08
C ALA A 390 3.09 -28.21 24.63
N ILE A 391 3.42 -27.17 23.85
CA ILE A 391 2.49 -26.13 23.40
C ILE A 391 2.81 -25.77 21.95
N ILE A 392 1.78 -25.56 21.13
CA ILE A 392 1.91 -24.87 19.85
C ILE A 392 1.38 -23.44 19.99
N HIS A 393 2.28 -22.46 19.90
CA HIS A 393 1.96 -21.03 19.97
C HIS A 393 2.04 -20.42 18.56
N SER A 394 0.94 -19.88 18.05
CA SER A 394 0.88 -19.30 16.72
C SER A 394 0.64 -17.80 16.80
N ALA A 395 1.50 -17.00 16.14
CA ALA A 395 1.30 -15.56 16.02
C ALA A 395 0.50 -15.21 14.75
N SER A 396 -0.38 -14.19 14.85
CA SER A 396 -1.28 -13.79 13.77
C SER A 396 -0.57 -13.69 12.39
N ASN A 397 -1.30 -13.94 11.30
CA ASN A 397 -2.76 -13.87 11.16
C ASN A 397 -3.43 -15.26 11.17
N PHE A 398 -4.75 -15.27 10.87
CA PHE A 398 -5.55 -16.51 10.82
C PHE A 398 -4.93 -17.62 9.97
N VAL A 399 -4.17 -17.31 8.92
CA VAL A 399 -3.52 -18.31 8.05
C VAL A 399 -2.55 -19.17 8.85
N VAL A 400 -1.78 -18.55 9.73
CA VAL A 400 -0.81 -19.20 10.63
C VAL A 400 -1.55 -19.81 11.83
N GLY A 401 -2.45 -19.06 12.44
CA GLY A 401 -3.19 -19.48 13.62
C GLY A 401 -4.06 -20.71 13.41
N LEU A 402 -4.81 -20.78 12.30
CA LEU A 402 -5.64 -21.97 11.98
C LEU A 402 -4.80 -23.22 11.81
N ALA A 403 -3.65 -23.10 11.13
CA ALA A 403 -2.76 -24.25 10.92
C ALA A 403 -2.19 -24.75 12.25
N GLY A 404 -1.76 -23.83 13.13
CA GLY A 404 -1.24 -24.19 14.45
C GLY A 404 -2.29 -24.81 15.36
N ALA A 405 -3.48 -24.21 15.47
CA ALA A 405 -4.57 -24.75 16.28
C ALA A 405 -5.03 -26.13 15.80
N GLU A 406 -5.12 -26.33 14.48
CA GLU A 406 -5.51 -27.64 13.92
C GLU A 406 -4.42 -28.70 14.13
N ALA A 407 -3.13 -28.33 13.98
CA ALA A 407 -2.03 -29.25 14.23
C ALA A 407 -1.97 -29.63 15.72
N ALA A 408 -2.09 -28.67 16.64
CA ALA A 408 -2.10 -28.90 18.08
C ALA A 408 -3.21 -29.87 18.50
N LYS A 409 -4.44 -29.65 17.99
CA LYS A 409 -5.57 -30.57 18.21
C LYS A 409 -5.25 -31.99 17.78
N ARG A 410 -4.60 -32.18 16.61
CA ARG A 410 -4.26 -33.51 16.06
C ARG A 410 -3.14 -34.19 16.80
N LEU A 411 -2.22 -33.41 17.36
CA LEU A 411 -1.10 -33.88 18.17
C LEU A 411 -1.51 -34.13 19.62
N GLY A 412 -2.64 -33.60 20.06
CA GLY A 412 -3.16 -33.72 21.43
C GLY A 412 -2.42 -32.82 22.42
N VAL A 413 -1.93 -31.66 21.96
CA VAL A 413 -1.28 -30.63 22.78
C VAL A 413 -2.09 -29.33 22.74
N PRO A 414 -1.99 -28.46 23.76
CA PRO A 414 -2.68 -27.18 23.77
C PRO A 414 -2.15 -26.22 22.70
N SER A 415 -3.03 -25.33 22.25
CA SER A 415 -2.77 -24.29 21.27
C SER A 415 -2.94 -22.91 21.85
N ILE A 416 -2.04 -21.98 21.51
CA ILE A 416 -2.14 -20.56 21.79
C ILE A 416 -2.20 -19.81 20.46
N TYR A 417 -3.11 -18.83 20.37
CA TYR A 417 -3.17 -17.90 19.25
C TYR A 417 -2.91 -16.47 19.73
N GLU A 418 -1.82 -15.88 19.27
CA GLU A 418 -1.43 -14.51 19.61
C GLU A 418 -1.86 -13.55 18.50
N ILE A 419 -2.86 -12.69 18.77
CA ILE A 419 -3.40 -11.69 17.85
C ILE A 419 -2.67 -10.37 18.07
N ARG A 420 -1.88 -9.95 17.06
CA ARG A 420 -1.11 -8.70 17.04
C ARG A 420 -1.80 -7.58 16.25
N GLY A 421 -2.96 -7.85 15.72
CA GLY A 421 -3.77 -6.97 14.91
C GLY A 421 -4.56 -7.73 13.88
N PHE A 422 -5.54 -7.07 13.29
CA PHE A 422 -6.37 -7.63 12.24
C PHE A 422 -5.94 -7.08 10.88
N TRP A 423 -5.42 -7.96 10.04
CA TRP A 423 -4.87 -7.57 8.76
C TRP A 423 -5.89 -6.93 7.80
N HIS A 424 -7.15 -7.36 7.86
CA HIS A 424 -8.25 -6.77 7.09
C HIS A 424 -8.49 -5.30 7.47
N LEU A 425 -8.26 -4.88 8.71
CA LEU A 425 -8.33 -3.47 9.13
C LEU A 425 -7.23 -2.64 8.47
N THR A 426 -5.99 -3.16 8.43
CA THR A 426 -4.88 -2.50 7.73
C THR A 426 -5.13 -2.39 6.23
N GLN A 427 -5.82 -3.37 5.60
CA GLN A 427 -6.21 -3.25 4.20
C GLN A 427 -7.30 -2.20 3.98
N ALA A 428 -8.21 -2.03 4.93
CA ALA A 428 -9.27 -1.02 4.87
C ALA A 428 -8.71 0.42 4.88
N THR A 429 -7.55 0.67 5.49
CA THR A 429 -6.92 2.01 5.43
C THR A 429 -6.39 2.39 4.04
N LYS A 430 -6.22 1.41 3.15
CA LYS A 430 -5.67 1.60 1.80
C LYS A 430 -6.71 1.55 0.69
N ARG A 431 -7.96 1.21 1.01
CA ARG A 431 -9.02 0.95 0.04
C ARG A 431 -10.36 1.40 0.56
N LEU A 432 -10.84 2.51 0.06
CA LEU A 432 -12.13 3.08 0.45
C LEU A 432 -13.27 2.06 0.20
N GLY A 433 -14.09 1.83 1.25
CA GLY A 433 -15.23 0.90 1.19
C GLY A 433 -14.86 -0.59 1.24
N TYR A 434 -13.59 -0.93 1.45
CA TYR A 434 -13.14 -2.33 1.54
C TYR A 434 -13.77 -3.08 2.73
N GLU A 435 -14.14 -2.39 3.79
CA GLU A 435 -14.84 -2.94 4.98
C GLU A 435 -16.18 -3.58 4.62
N ASN A 436 -16.79 -3.18 3.50
CA ASN A 436 -18.04 -3.75 3.01
C ASN A 436 -17.84 -4.99 2.13
N SER A 437 -16.59 -5.29 1.75
CA SER A 437 -16.27 -6.36 0.81
C SER A 437 -16.45 -7.76 1.39
N ASP A 438 -16.65 -8.73 0.50
CA ASP A 438 -16.68 -10.15 0.86
C ASP A 438 -15.36 -10.63 1.48
N HIS A 439 -14.23 -10.05 1.02
CA HIS A 439 -12.89 -10.37 1.52
C HIS A 439 -12.70 -9.92 2.98
N TYR A 440 -13.13 -8.70 3.30
CA TYR A 440 -13.06 -8.19 4.68
C TYR A 440 -13.87 -9.09 5.62
N LYS A 441 -15.14 -9.35 5.28
CA LYS A 441 -16.04 -10.20 6.07
C LYS A 441 -15.52 -11.62 6.27
N LEU A 442 -14.92 -12.20 5.23
CA LEU A 442 -14.33 -13.55 5.33
C LEU A 442 -13.06 -13.54 6.17
N SER A 443 -12.19 -12.52 6.03
CA SER A 443 -10.98 -12.38 6.84
C SER A 443 -11.31 -12.23 8.32
N GLU A 444 -12.23 -11.34 8.68
CA GLU A 444 -12.71 -11.14 10.04
C GLU A 444 -13.28 -12.45 10.62
N ARG A 445 -14.16 -13.13 9.86
CA ARG A 445 -14.74 -14.41 10.27
C ARG A 445 -13.67 -15.48 10.53
N LEU A 446 -12.61 -15.52 9.71
CA LEU A 446 -11.52 -16.50 9.86
C LEU A 446 -10.63 -16.17 11.07
N GLU A 447 -10.39 -14.89 11.37
CA GLU A 447 -9.69 -14.48 12.60
C GLU A 447 -10.48 -14.90 13.85
N ILE A 448 -11.76 -14.60 13.90
CA ILE A 448 -12.64 -15.01 15.01
C ILE A 448 -12.72 -16.54 15.12
N LEU A 449 -12.85 -17.24 14.00
CA LEU A 449 -12.83 -18.72 13.97
C LEU A 449 -11.53 -19.28 14.54
N THR A 450 -10.39 -18.67 14.23
CA THR A 450 -9.08 -19.07 14.74
C THR A 450 -9.02 -18.92 16.26
N ALA A 451 -9.44 -17.77 16.78
CA ALA A 451 -9.53 -17.54 18.22
C ALA A 451 -10.45 -18.55 18.92
N LYS A 452 -11.62 -18.85 18.34
CA LYS A 452 -12.55 -19.86 18.89
C LYS A 452 -11.99 -21.29 18.90
N LYS A 453 -11.16 -21.64 17.90
CA LYS A 453 -10.55 -22.96 17.78
C LYS A 453 -9.33 -23.18 18.67
N SER A 454 -8.67 -22.11 19.09
CA SER A 454 -7.51 -22.15 19.96
C SER A 454 -7.92 -22.37 21.42
N ASP A 455 -7.09 -23.05 22.20
CA ASP A 455 -7.32 -23.31 23.61
C ASP A 455 -7.12 -22.04 24.43
N TYR A 456 -6.17 -21.18 24.03
CA TYR A 456 -5.89 -19.89 24.66
C TYR A 456 -5.58 -18.82 23.61
N VAL A 457 -5.86 -17.55 23.96
CA VAL A 457 -5.67 -16.41 23.05
C VAL A 457 -4.95 -15.28 23.77
N PHE A 458 -3.90 -14.74 23.12
CA PHE A 458 -3.31 -13.48 23.52
C PHE A 458 -3.73 -12.37 22.57
N THR A 459 -4.03 -11.18 23.11
CA THR A 459 -4.22 -9.93 22.35
C THR A 459 -3.21 -8.90 22.85
N ILE A 460 -2.88 -7.90 22.01
CA ILE A 460 -1.92 -6.86 22.41
C ILE A 460 -2.57 -5.66 23.09
N THR A 461 -3.90 -5.54 23.06
CA THR A 461 -4.70 -4.46 23.67
C THR A 461 -5.99 -5.02 24.28
N LYS A 462 -6.56 -4.27 25.22
CA LYS A 462 -7.91 -4.55 25.77
C LYS A 462 -8.97 -4.39 24.70
N ALA A 463 -8.83 -3.39 23.81
CA ALA A 463 -9.72 -3.16 22.69
C ALA A 463 -9.82 -4.37 21.75
N LEU A 464 -8.71 -5.02 21.40
CA LEU A 464 -8.72 -6.29 20.62
C LEU A 464 -9.39 -7.43 21.40
N LYS A 465 -9.12 -7.55 22.72
CA LYS A 465 -9.81 -8.53 23.58
C LYS A 465 -11.31 -8.33 23.51
N GLN A 466 -11.80 -7.09 23.66
CA GLN A 466 -13.24 -6.80 23.66
C GLN A 466 -13.91 -7.23 22.35
N ILE A 467 -13.29 -6.96 21.20
CA ILE A 467 -13.82 -7.42 19.90
C ILE A 467 -13.98 -8.94 19.85
N LEU A 468 -13.04 -9.69 20.39
CA LEU A 468 -13.16 -11.15 20.42
C LEU A 468 -14.30 -11.61 21.31
N VAL A 469 -14.47 -10.99 22.47
CA VAL A 469 -15.57 -11.26 23.42
C VAL A 469 -16.93 -10.94 22.75
N ASP A 470 -17.06 -9.78 22.11
CA ASP A 470 -18.28 -9.36 21.40
C ASP A 470 -18.66 -10.31 20.26
N ASN A 471 -17.65 -11.00 19.67
CA ASN A 471 -17.83 -12.01 18.64
C ASN A 471 -17.96 -13.44 19.20
N GLY A 472 -18.14 -13.59 20.52
CA GLY A 472 -18.43 -14.86 21.19
C GLY A 472 -17.22 -15.77 21.35
N VAL A 473 -16.04 -15.22 21.52
CA VAL A 473 -14.87 -15.93 22.09
C VAL A 473 -14.99 -15.85 23.61
N GLU A 474 -14.80 -16.96 24.29
CA GLU A 474 -14.92 -17.04 25.75
C GLU A 474 -13.85 -16.16 26.41
N GLU A 475 -14.27 -15.23 27.28
CA GLU A 475 -13.37 -14.25 27.90
C GLU A 475 -12.27 -14.89 28.74
N SER A 476 -12.58 -15.99 29.43
CA SER A 476 -11.64 -16.75 30.27
C SER A 476 -10.44 -17.30 29.49
N LYS A 477 -10.56 -17.44 28.17
CA LYS A 477 -9.48 -17.87 27.26
C LYS A 477 -8.59 -16.73 26.79
N ILE A 478 -8.93 -15.47 27.08
CA ILE A 478 -8.24 -14.32 26.49
C ILE A 478 -7.49 -13.53 27.56
N SER A 479 -6.18 -13.43 27.38
CA SER A 479 -5.33 -12.49 28.13
C SER A 479 -4.72 -11.42 27.23
N VAL A 480 -4.52 -10.23 27.79
CA VAL A 480 -3.77 -9.16 27.12
C VAL A 480 -2.29 -9.36 27.40
N LEU A 481 -1.51 -9.54 26.33
CA LEU A 481 -0.04 -9.56 26.32
C LEU A 481 0.42 -8.34 25.52
N PRO A 482 0.62 -7.17 26.13
CA PRO A 482 0.89 -5.93 25.43
C PRO A 482 2.21 -5.97 24.67
N ASN A 483 2.42 -4.97 23.82
CA ASN A 483 3.74 -4.69 23.27
C ASN A 483 4.69 -4.27 24.40
N ALA A 484 5.97 -4.52 24.22
CA ALA A 484 7.03 -4.14 25.12
C ALA A 484 8.33 -3.96 24.34
N VAL A 485 9.32 -3.38 24.97
CA VAL A 485 10.70 -3.28 24.47
C VAL A 485 11.66 -3.77 25.54
N ASP A 486 12.86 -4.15 25.12
CA ASP A 486 13.95 -4.43 26.02
C ASP A 486 14.56 -3.10 26.52
N PRO A 487 14.46 -2.77 27.82
CA PRO A 487 14.96 -1.50 28.33
C PRO A 487 16.51 -1.45 28.34
N GLU A 488 17.21 -2.58 28.31
CA GLU A 488 18.68 -2.60 28.19
C GLU A 488 19.13 -2.20 26.77
N ARG A 489 18.28 -2.44 25.78
CA ARG A 489 18.53 -2.04 24.41
C ARG A 489 18.12 -0.59 24.13
N PHE A 490 16.96 -0.18 24.64
CA PHE A 490 16.40 1.16 24.49
C PHE A 490 16.65 1.96 25.78
N GLU A 491 17.91 2.32 26.03
CA GLU A 491 18.29 3.16 27.16
C GLU A 491 18.49 4.62 26.72
N PRO A 492 18.37 5.59 27.62
CA PRO A 492 18.69 6.99 27.32
C PRO A 492 20.16 7.12 26.92
N VAL A 493 20.40 7.55 25.68
CA VAL A 493 21.75 7.78 25.15
C VAL A 493 22.03 9.28 25.03
N LYS A 494 23.31 9.66 25.14
CA LYS A 494 23.74 11.06 24.96
C LYS A 494 23.46 11.51 23.52
N ARG A 495 23.07 12.76 23.39
CA ARG A 495 22.80 13.42 22.11
C ARG A 495 24.01 13.32 21.18
N ASP A 496 23.81 12.83 19.95
CA ASP A 496 24.85 12.71 18.92
C ASP A 496 25.04 14.07 18.24
N ILE A 497 25.97 14.86 18.79
CA ILE A 497 26.23 16.23 18.33
C ILE A 497 26.78 16.26 16.89
N GLU A 498 27.48 15.22 16.45
CA GLU A 498 28.01 15.14 15.08
C GLU A 498 26.86 14.95 14.08
N LEU A 499 25.94 14.03 14.39
CA LEU A 499 24.76 13.80 13.56
C LEU A 499 23.81 15.00 13.58
N GLU A 500 23.63 15.67 14.73
CA GLU A 500 22.84 16.91 14.85
C GLU A 500 23.37 17.99 13.91
N LYS A 501 24.70 18.18 13.91
CA LYS A 501 25.39 19.14 13.05
C LYS A 501 25.30 18.76 11.56
N GLU A 502 25.46 17.47 11.25
CA GLU A 502 25.31 16.96 9.89
C GLU A 502 23.91 17.24 9.33
N LEU A 503 22.89 17.12 10.16
CA LEU A 503 21.49 17.36 9.81
C LEU A 503 21.07 18.84 9.87
N GLY A 504 21.89 19.73 10.47
CA GLY A 504 21.76 21.19 10.38
C GLY A 504 20.69 21.82 11.28
N PHE A 505 20.44 21.24 12.47
CA PHE A 505 19.45 21.80 13.42
C PHE A 505 20.00 21.94 14.86
N GLU A 506 21.29 22.26 14.98
CA GLU A 506 21.96 22.41 16.28
C GLU A 506 21.21 23.36 17.21
N GLY A 507 21.03 22.92 18.46
CA GLY A 507 20.43 23.72 19.53
C GLY A 507 18.91 23.90 19.43
N LYS A 508 18.24 23.23 18.50
CA LYS A 508 16.78 23.24 18.39
C LYS A 508 16.14 22.13 19.22
N ILE A 509 14.89 22.33 19.64
CA ILE A 509 14.05 21.28 20.20
C ILE A 509 13.59 20.39 19.04
N VAL A 510 13.84 19.10 19.14
CA VAL A 510 13.54 18.16 18.05
C VAL A 510 12.28 17.35 18.37
N ILE A 511 11.25 17.57 17.57
CA ILE A 511 10.03 16.76 17.56
C ILE A 511 10.21 15.68 16.49
N GLY A 512 10.21 14.41 16.88
CA GLY A 512 10.60 13.34 16.00
C GLY A 512 9.57 12.22 15.85
N TYR A 513 9.66 11.54 14.71
CA TYR A 513 8.98 10.28 14.44
C TYR A 513 9.96 9.32 13.78
N ILE A 514 10.02 8.07 14.27
CA ILE A 514 10.82 7.00 13.70
C ILE A 514 9.92 5.84 13.29
N GLY A 515 9.93 5.46 12.02
CA GLY A 515 9.17 4.30 11.55
C GLY A 515 8.70 4.36 10.10
N SER A 516 7.75 3.50 9.75
CA SER A 516 7.18 3.47 8.41
C SER A 516 6.19 4.62 8.20
N PHE A 517 6.29 5.32 7.07
CA PHE A 517 5.39 6.41 6.71
C PHE A 517 4.18 5.84 5.97
N VAL A 518 3.12 5.61 6.73
CA VAL A 518 1.85 5.06 6.23
C VAL A 518 0.70 5.97 6.63
N GLU A 519 -0.40 5.92 5.89
CA GLU A 519 -1.52 6.85 5.96
C GLU A 519 -2.06 7.02 7.38
N TYR A 520 -2.25 5.92 8.11
CA TYR A 520 -2.87 5.91 9.44
C TYR A 520 -1.96 6.40 10.58
N GLU A 521 -0.66 6.65 10.33
CA GLU A 521 0.23 7.23 11.35
C GLU A 521 0.02 8.75 11.51
N GLY A 522 -0.71 9.41 10.59
CA GLY A 522 -1.14 10.81 10.74
C GLY A 522 0.00 11.84 10.67
N LEU A 523 1.09 11.53 9.95
CA LEU A 523 2.24 12.45 9.85
C LEU A 523 1.91 13.74 9.10
N ASP A 524 0.83 13.78 8.33
CA ASP A 524 0.26 14.99 7.75
C ASP A 524 -0.26 15.94 8.84
N LEU A 525 -0.95 15.43 9.88
CA LEU A 525 -1.36 16.25 11.04
C LEU A 525 -0.15 16.84 11.77
N LEU A 526 0.97 16.11 11.86
CA LEU A 526 2.21 16.65 12.45
C LEU A 526 2.79 17.81 11.63
N LEU A 527 2.75 17.72 10.30
CA LEU A 527 3.21 18.81 9.45
C LEU A 527 2.29 20.04 9.52
N GLU A 528 0.97 19.84 9.62
CA GLU A 528 0.01 20.93 9.86
C GLU A 528 0.26 21.60 11.21
N ALA A 529 0.39 20.81 12.27
CA ALA A 529 0.73 21.32 13.60
C ALA A 529 2.07 22.08 13.61
N ALA A 530 3.09 21.57 12.92
CA ALA A 530 4.38 22.26 12.77
C ALA A 530 4.25 23.60 12.05
N SER A 531 3.37 23.70 11.04
CA SER A 531 3.09 24.97 10.36
C SER A 531 2.41 25.99 11.28
N GLU A 532 1.50 25.56 12.16
CA GLU A 532 0.91 26.43 13.18
C GLU A 532 1.96 26.89 14.21
N LEU A 533 2.74 25.95 14.75
CA LEU A 533 3.81 26.24 15.72
C LEU A 533 4.85 27.20 15.16
N LYS A 534 5.25 27.05 13.89
CA LYS A 534 6.23 27.93 13.25
C LYS A 534 5.76 29.40 13.23
N LYS A 535 4.48 29.65 13.04
CA LYS A 535 3.91 31.02 13.05
C LYS A 535 4.01 31.67 14.42
N GLU A 536 3.93 30.89 15.50
CA GLU A 536 3.96 31.40 16.87
C GLU A 536 5.37 31.43 17.49
N LEU A 537 6.13 30.35 17.27
CA LEU A 537 7.41 30.10 17.94
C LEU A 537 8.63 30.37 17.04
N GLY A 538 8.41 30.60 15.74
CA GLY A 538 9.51 30.72 14.78
C GLY A 538 10.20 29.38 14.54
N ASP A 539 11.53 29.39 14.48
CA ASP A 539 12.36 28.24 14.11
C ASP A 539 13.15 27.63 15.29
N ILE A 540 12.64 27.81 16.53
CA ILE A 540 13.28 27.27 17.74
C ILE A 540 13.20 25.72 17.83
N PHE A 541 12.36 25.10 17.02
CA PHE A 541 12.18 23.64 16.97
C PHE A 541 12.46 23.09 15.58
N HIS A 542 12.59 21.78 15.48
CA HIS A 542 12.80 21.04 14.23
C HIS A 542 11.99 19.75 14.21
N ILE A 543 11.44 19.40 13.06
CA ILE A 543 10.74 18.14 12.84
C ILE A 543 11.69 17.14 12.19
N LEU A 544 11.95 16.02 12.86
CA LEU A 544 12.80 14.94 12.36
C LEU A 544 11.98 13.70 12.01
N LEU A 545 11.82 13.40 10.73
CA LEU A 545 11.10 12.24 10.21
C LEU A 545 12.09 11.20 9.72
N VAL A 546 12.25 10.13 10.50
CA VAL A 546 13.19 9.03 10.23
C VAL A 546 12.42 7.84 9.71
N GLY A 547 12.60 7.49 8.44
CA GLY A 547 11.93 6.37 7.83
C GLY A 547 11.50 6.60 6.39
N ASP A 548 10.68 5.66 5.89
CA ASP A 548 10.20 5.64 4.52
C ASP A 548 8.83 4.95 4.46
N GLY A 549 8.07 5.15 3.39
CA GLY A 549 6.78 4.48 3.21
C GLY A 549 5.90 5.07 2.10
N SER A 550 4.66 4.57 2.03
CA SER A 550 3.71 4.90 0.96
C SER A 550 3.38 6.38 0.86
N VAL A 551 3.45 7.13 1.97
CA VAL A 551 3.11 8.56 2.01
C VAL A 551 4.33 9.49 2.03
N TYR A 552 5.56 8.97 1.88
CA TYR A 552 6.77 9.79 1.89
C TYR A 552 6.69 10.98 0.94
N GLU A 553 6.39 10.71 -0.33
CA GLU A 553 6.31 11.75 -1.37
C GLU A 553 5.19 12.77 -1.10
N LYS A 554 4.03 12.31 -0.57
CA LYS A 554 2.93 13.19 -0.14
C LYS A 554 3.39 14.14 0.95
N LEU A 555 4.05 13.61 2.00
CA LEU A 555 4.53 14.41 3.14
C LEU A 555 5.61 15.40 2.72
N TRP A 556 6.53 14.99 1.87
CA TRP A 556 7.57 15.87 1.35
C TRP A 556 6.99 17.05 0.55
N ARG A 557 5.99 16.79 -0.33
CA ARG A 557 5.29 17.86 -1.05
C ARG A 557 4.51 18.77 -0.11
N MET A 558 3.89 18.19 0.91
CA MET A 558 3.10 18.92 1.90
C MET A 558 3.98 19.86 2.73
N SER A 559 5.20 19.46 3.13
CA SER A 559 6.11 20.36 3.86
C SER A 559 6.46 21.62 3.06
N ARG A 560 6.61 21.48 1.75
CA ARG A 560 6.84 22.61 0.83
C ARG A 560 5.59 23.46 0.64
N PHE A 561 4.42 22.85 0.48
CA PHE A 561 3.16 23.57 0.36
C PHE A 561 2.86 24.42 1.60
N LEU A 562 3.19 23.89 2.78
CA LEU A 562 3.05 24.59 4.06
C LEU A 562 4.19 25.59 4.36
N ALA A 563 5.21 25.69 3.49
CA ALA A 563 6.41 26.53 3.67
C ALA A 563 7.13 26.26 5.00
N ILE A 564 7.35 24.98 5.32
CA ILE A 564 8.06 24.51 6.52
C ILE A 564 9.26 23.61 6.20
N GLU A 565 9.71 23.55 4.95
CA GLU A 565 10.83 22.70 4.53
C GLU A 565 12.16 23.04 5.24
N ASP A 566 12.31 24.23 5.75
CA ASP A 566 13.47 24.72 6.51
C ASP A 566 13.51 24.19 7.96
N ILE A 567 12.37 23.72 8.49
CA ILE A 567 12.27 23.15 9.83
C ILE A 567 11.92 21.64 9.81
N VAL A 568 11.93 20.98 8.65
CA VAL A 568 11.59 19.55 8.52
C VAL A 568 12.70 18.79 7.81
N THR A 569 13.22 17.75 8.46
CA THR A 569 14.19 16.84 7.86
C THR A 569 13.58 15.45 7.64
N PHE A 570 13.70 14.95 6.40
CA PHE A 570 13.37 13.59 6.02
C PHE A 570 14.67 12.80 5.79
N THR A 571 14.97 11.82 6.63
CA THR A 571 16.23 11.05 6.50
C THR A 571 16.13 9.91 5.48
N GLY A 572 14.91 9.49 5.13
CA GLY A 572 14.72 8.20 4.48
C GLY A 572 14.95 7.03 5.45
N ARG A 573 15.03 5.81 4.88
CA ARG A 573 15.26 4.60 5.66
C ARG A 573 16.67 4.55 6.21
N VAL A 574 16.81 4.35 7.53
CA VAL A 574 18.08 4.16 8.21
C VAL A 574 18.26 2.68 8.64
N PRO A 575 19.50 2.16 8.74
CA PRO A 575 19.76 0.84 9.32
C PRO A 575 19.25 0.74 10.76
N TYR A 576 18.73 -0.42 11.13
CA TYR A 576 18.14 -0.63 12.45
C TYR A 576 19.15 -0.42 13.59
N GLU A 577 20.41 -0.75 13.36
CA GLU A 577 21.53 -0.58 14.30
C GLU A 577 21.90 0.90 14.54
N GLN A 578 21.41 1.81 13.71
CA GLN A 578 21.64 3.25 13.82
C GLN A 578 20.46 4.02 14.43
N VAL A 579 19.34 3.36 14.68
CA VAL A 579 18.11 3.99 15.17
C VAL A 579 18.35 4.73 16.50
N ASP A 580 19.20 4.21 17.36
CA ASP A 580 19.53 4.82 18.67
C ASP A 580 20.19 6.20 18.52
N ARG A 581 21.02 6.39 17.47
CA ARG A 581 21.63 7.69 17.17
C ARG A 581 20.55 8.74 16.86
N TYR A 582 19.50 8.37 16.12
CA TYR A 582 18.38 9.27 15.80
C TYR A 582 17.48 9.50 17.01
N TYR A 583 17.22 8.47 17.84
CA TYR A 583 16.53 8.67 19.12
C TYR A 583 17.28 9.64 20.02
N SER A 584 18.62 9.63 20.00
CA SER A 584 19.43 10.55 20.83
C SER A 584 19.15 12.02 20.53
N LEU A 585 18.78 12.36 19.27
CA LEU A 585 18.49 13.72 18.82
C LEU A 585 17.08 14.20 19.17
N ILE A 586 16.13 13.28 19.33
CA ILE A 586 14.72 13.60 19.54
C ILE A 586 14.51 14.00 21.01
N ASP A 587 13.80 15.08 21.24
CA ASP A 587 13.36 15.52 22.56
C ASP A 587 11.91 15.09 22.81
N VAL A 588 11.05 15.21 21.79
CA VAL A 588 9.63 14.88 21.84
C VAL A 588 9.29 13.89 20.73
N VAL A 589 8.75 12.73 21.07
CA VAL A 589 8.21 11.78 20.09
C VAL A 589 6.74 12.05 19.86
N ALA A 590 6.37 12.35 18.61
CA ALA A 590 5.00 12.58 18.21
C ALA A 590 4.41 11.38 17.47
N LEU A 591 3.26 10.88 17.94
CA LEU A 591 2.53 9.75 17.35
C LEU A 591 1.07 10.16 17.06
N PRO A 592 0.82 10.98 16.03
CA PRO A 592 -0.47 11.60 15.76
C PRO A 592 -1.44 10.67 15.00
N ARG A 593 -1.53 9.41 15.39
CA ARG A 593 -2.30 8.39 14.69
C ARG A 593 -3.75 8.81 14.46
N LEU A 594 -4.25 8.52 13.27
CA LEU A 594 -5.63 8.86 12.86
C LEU A 594 -6.66 8.03 13.63
N GLY A 595 -7.89 8.56 13.78
CA GLY A 595 -9.06 7.89 14.39
C GLY A 595 -9.59 6.72 13.55
N LEU A 596 -8.72 5.93 12.96
CA LEU A 596 -9.07 4.75 12.17
C LEU A 596 -9.14 3.51 13.05
N ARG A 597 -10.04 2.57 12.70
CA ARG A 597 -10.28 1.37 13.50
C ARG A 597 -9.01 0.54 13.75
N VAL A 598 -8.05 0.53 12.82
CA VAL A 598 -6.74 -0.12 13.05
C VAL A 598 -5.95 0.55 14.15
N CYS A 599 -6.02 1.87 14.28
CA CYS A 599 -5.31 2.63 15.31
C CYS A 599 -5.98 2.54 16.67
N GLU A 600 -7.30 2.44 16.70
CA GLU A 600 -8.06 2.21 17.92
C GLU A 600 -7.74 0.84 18.56
N LEU A 601 -7.45 -0.17 17.74
CA LEU A 601 -7.32 -1.55 18.20
C LEU A 601 -5.87 -2.03 18.38
N VAL A 602 -4.92 -1.46 17.63
CA VAL A 602 -3.55 -1.99 17.52
C VAL A 602 -2.54 -0.99 18.06
N SER A 603 -1.91 -1.31 19.18
CA SER A 603 -0.81 -0.51 19.72
C SER A 603 0.47 -0.72 18.91
N PRO A 604 1.24 0.34 18.60
CA PRO A 604 2.58 0.23 18.02
C PRO A 604 3.64 -0.07 19.08
N LEU A 605 4.89 -0.36 18.66
CA LEU A 605 6.05 -0.48 19.56
C LEU A 605 6.62 0.89 19.97
N LYS A 606 6.46 1.90 19.13
CA LYS A 606 7.05 3.24 19.26
C LYS A 606 6.85 3.94 20.62
N PRO A 607 5.66 3.91 21.27
CA PRO A 607 5.51 4.55 22.59
C PRO A 607 6.41 3.89 23.64
N PHE A 608 6.61 2.57 23.59
CA PHE A 608 7.49 1.88 24.54
C PHE A 608 8.96 2.21 24.30
N GLU A 609 9.38 2.31 23.03
CA GLU A 609 10.73 2.76 22.64
C GLU A 609 10.98 4.20 23.11
N ALA A 610 10.02 5.10 22.91
CA ALA A 610 10.11 6.49 23.36
C ALA A 610 10.22 6.61 24.89
N MET A 611 9.38 5.87 25.62
CA MET A 611 9.40 5.85 27.09
C MET A 611 10.72 5.28 27.62
N ALA A 612 11.22 4.16 27.05
CA ALA A 612 12.47 3.54 27.44
C ALA A 612 13.68 4.44 27.20
N THR A 613 13.67 5.22 26.10
CA THR A 613 14.73 6.20 25.79
C THR A 613 14.56 7.54 26.52
N GLY A 614 13.58 7.66 27.42
CA GLY A 614 13.36 8.85 28.25
C GLY A 614 12.85 10.07 27.47
N LYS A 615 12.13 9.88 26.34
CA LYS A 615 11.61 10.96 25.52
C LYS A 615 10.22 11.41 25.98
N VAL A 616 9.94 12.68 25.85
CA VAL A 616 8.58 13.19 26.03
C VAL A 616 7.69 12.59 24.93
N LEU A 617 6.51 12.12 25.28
CA LEU A 617 5.62 11.44 24.37
C LEU A 617 4.33 12.25 24.18
N VAL A 618 4.02 12.62 22.94
CA VAL A 618 2.76 13.26 22.55
C VAL A 618 2.05 12.35 21.55
N THR A 619 0.86 11.86 21.89
CA THR A 619 0.12 10.91 21.05
C THR A 619 -1.33 11.31 20.88
N SER A 620 -1.97 10.80 19.82
CA SER A 620 -3.43 10.88 19.70
C SER A 620 -4.14 10.03 20.77
N ASP A 621 -5.38 10.40 21.10
CA ASP A 621 -6.24 9.72 22.09
C ASP A 621 -6.97 8.49 21.50
N VAL A 622 -6.38 7.83 20.48
CA VAL A 622 -6.91 6.53 20.02
C VAL A 622 -6.81 5.50 21.14
N GLU A 623 -7.82 4.61 21.24
CA GLU A 623 -7.98 3.70 22.38
C GLU A 623 -6.71 2.90 22.71
N ALA A 624 -6.04 2.34 21.69
CA ALA A 624 -4.82 1.56 21.89
C ALA A 624 -3.63 2.38 22.42
N LEU A 625 -3.58 3.69 22.23
CA LEU A 625 -2.55 4.56 22.83
C LEU A 625 -2.99 5.07 24.20
N SER A 626 -4.28 5.33 24.40
CA SER A 626 -4.81 5.70 25.70
C SER A 626 -4.75 4.56 26.73
N GLU A 627 -4.58 3.30 26.29
CA GLU A 627 -4.25 2.18 27.19
C GLU A 627 -2.80 2.25 27.75
N ILE A 628 -1.91 2.99 27.06
CA ILE A 628 -0.46 3.06 27.36
C ILE A 628 -0.09 4.38 28.01
N VAL A 629 -0.70 5.49 27.57
CA VAL A 629 -0.36 6.86 27.96
C VAL A 629 -1.45 7.43 28.86
N GLU A 630 -1.04 7.86 30.05
CA GLU A 630 -1.85 8.63 30.99
C GLU A 630 -1.58 10.11 30.77
N ASP A 631 -2.61 10.87 30.30
CA ASP A 631 -2.47 12.28 29.93
C ASP A 631 -1.96 13.15 31.08
N GLY A 632 -0.91 13.90 30.85
CA GLY A 632 -0.24 14.77 31.82
C GLY A 632 0.65 14.04 32.84
N VAL A 633 0.76 12.70 32.80
CA VAL A 633 1.57 11.89 33.73
C VAL A 633 2.70 11.15 33.01
N THR A 634 2.36 10.29 32.04
CA THR A 634 3.35 9.51 31.29
C THR A 634 3.55 10.00 29.87
N GLY A 635 2.79 11.02 29.46
CA GLY A 635 2.82 11.68 28.15
C GLY A 635 1.65 12.62 28.02
N LEU A 636 1.46 13.19 26.84
CA LEU A 636 0.33 14.04 26.53
C LEU A 636 -0.55 13.41 25.45
N LEU A 637 -1.87 13.49 25.64
CA LEU A 637 -2.86 13.04 24.67
C LEU A 637 -3.46 14.24 23.93
N HIS A 638 -3.47 14.22 22.62
CA HIS A 638 -4.24 15.16 21.80
C HIS A 638 -5.45 14.46 21.17
N ARG A 639 -6.48 15.21 20.84
CA ARG A 639 -7.63 14.68 20.11
C ARG A 639 -7.17 14.12 18.75
N LYS A 640 -7.57 12.88 18.46
CA LYS A 640 -7.31 12.26 17.15
C LYS A 640 -7.91 13.10 16.03
N ASP A 641 -7.29 13.09 14.86
CA ASP A 641 -7.69 13.85 13.67
C ASP A 641 -7.75 15.38 13.86
N ASP A 642 -7.00 15.93 14.86
CA ASP A 642 -7.00 17.35 15.21
C ASP A 642 -5.56 17.89 15.29
N SER A 643 -5.10 18.50 14.20
CA SER A 643 -3.73 19.07 14.09
C SER A 643 -3.52 20.28 14.99
N SER A 644 -4.56 21.11 15.21
CA SER A 644 -4.46 22.28 16.10
C SER A 644 -4.31 21.86 17.56
N HIS A 645 -5.08 20.86 18.02
CA HIS A 645 -4.89 20.34 19.37
C HIS A 645 -3.55 19.61 19.55
N LEU A 646 -3.03 18.97 18.50
CA LEU A 646 -1.65 18.46 18.50
C LEU A 646 -0.65 19.59 18.68
N ALA A 647 -0.80 20.72 17.95
CA ALA A 647 0.05 21.89 18.10
C ALA A 647 -0.01 22.48 19.52
N GLU A 648 -1.21 22.59 20.13
CA GLU A 648 -1.39 23.01 21.53
C GLU A 648 -0.60 22.11 22.50
N LYS A 649 -0.69 20.78 22.35
CA LYS A 649 0.02 19.82 23.22
C LYS A 649 1.54 19.87 23.00
N LEU A 650 2.01 20.01 21.76
CA LEU A 650 3.44 20.16 21.45
C LEU A 650 4.01 21.46 22.01
N LYS A 651 3.21 22.52 22.13
CA LYS A 651 3.63 23.82 22.70
C LYS A 651 3.83 23.75 24.21
N LEU A 652 3.24 22.77 24.91
CA LEU A 652 3.36 22.61 26.37
C LEU A 652 4.70 21.98 26.78
N VAL A 653 5.39 21.35 25.84
CA VAL A 653 6.66 20.62 26.07
C VAL A 653 7.82 21.32 25.39
#